data_b229f6bf76321e4f6bad0d3605a53c05
#
_entry.id   b229f6bf76321e4f6bad0d3605a53c05
#
_cell.length_a   1.000
_cell.length_b   1.000
_cell.length_c   1.000
_cell.angle_alpha   90.00
_cell.angle_beta   90.00
_cell.angle_gamma   90.00
#
_symmetry.space_group_name_H-M   'P 1'
#
loop_
_entity.id
_entity.type
_entity.pdbx_description
1 polymer ?
#
loop_
_entity_poly.entity_id
_entity_poly.type
_entity_poly.pdbx_seq_one_letter_code
_entity_poly.pdbx_strand_id
1 'polypeptide(L)'
;MHDFEINFYENPIKIDTIQNDYLLLFVIHGSISVTLSSDTIVLYEKDVFLIHANRHFILKSLPESFFMEISINSDLLRKLTQSQVPHFQCCSVLHSGMKYEQLRYIVEELLGECALDTDNMNAKKLSTLYKLCDHLIQAFLLSDKQDLNRNSDERLDPVFSYLEEHFSEAVSLPDAARQIHIAPTSLSRLFKKNTGITFVQYVTSVRIRHAISDLTNSQLSISDIAMNNGFPTASQFNKIFRQYFNITPGEYRKQSGKHNHKLKMQLSEKSTDILKDYRSKTRMVVVKEQKSRIQSADIDCSQEMEFHNPWGSMLYLGFASRILSGTYQRQIQFLKHHLDFQYGCINGLFSPELALIDLTNSEQLNFVNLDHILDFLVENGIRPVLVLDNQISYILKNLEEIQEMSTCRIFSDSDEFNQTIEKILEHLINRYGSKEVANWKFVLWYFVYKQTLMGIPGNFNDIWDGFIETVRTKLPNVSIGGVGYSPAVHRNTIVQFYKNWSHAKYLPDFVTINSYPYREAEEPTKMNAIRQNMDHFFLNDLNAIHSILSEAHFPKRPLVVNEWNLSFIQRNAFNDMAAKAAIMLNQMVETIGEVDDVCYWHASDIFAGDMDAKRILNGACGLISSDGFCKPPYYALLFFKQLHNYLIARGEHYIVTKDDLGHFAVLLFNNKSLNYKYYSKDEAQTHIDDEQKIFNNHDALEITLVLHEVANRNYQIRKQLFGPNHGSILDEWQRLGTELELTLDEISYLKRKSIPYRKNETILVENNTLLLQEVLHEHEIMLLQID
;
A
#
# COMPACT_ATOMS: atom_id res chain seq x y z
N MET A 1 -26.16 -28.87 4.73
CA MET A 1 -26.23 -27.59 4.02
C MET A 1 -24.89 -27.35 3.37
N HIS A 2 -24.84 -26.90 2.11
CA HIS A 2 -23.56 -26.52 1.49
C HIS A 2 -23.23 -25.11 1.98
N ASP A 3 -21.99 -24.90 2.43
CA ASP A 3 -21.52 -23.59 2.89
C ASP A 3 -21.51 -22.56 1.76
N PHE A 4 -21.37 -23.03 0.52
CA PHE A 4 -21.29 -22.20 -0.69
C PHE A 4 -22.06 -22.81 -1.85
N GLU A 5 -22.54 -21.92 -2.75
CA GLU A 5 -23.11 -22.28 -4.03
C GLU A 5 -22.67 -21.28 -5.08
N ILE A 6 -22.30 -21.75 -6.29
CA ILE A 6 -21.85 -20.90 -7.40
C ILE A 6 -22.81 -21.11 -8.57
N ASN A 7 -23.36 -20.02 -9.08
CA ASN A 7 -24.26 -20.01 -10.22
C ASN A 7 -23.74 -19.05 -11.30
N PHE A 8 -23.90 -19.46 -12.56
CA PHE A 8 -23.62 -18.61 -13.71
C PHE A 8 -24.92 -18.29 -14.43
N TYR A 9 -25.07 -17.04 -14.83
CA TYR A 9 -26.24 -16.55 -15.54
C TYR A 9 -25.83 -15.90 -16.86
N GLU A 10 -26.45 -16.36 -17.92
CA GLU A 10 -26.29 -15.91 -19.30
C GLU A 10 -27.66 -15.56 -19.87
N ASN A 11 -27.78 -14.48 -20.67
CA ASN A 11 -28.98 -13.96 -21.23
C ASN A 11 -29.87 -13.09 -20.29
N PRO A 12 -30.86 -12.36 -20.87
CA PRO A 12 -31.71 -11.49 -20.08
C PRO A 12 -32.43 -12.25 -18.96
N ILE A 13 -32.16 -11.94 -17.74
CA ILE A 13 -32.79 -12.53 -16.56
C ILE A 13 -33.41 -11.40 -15.72
N LYS A 14 -34.58 -11.72 -15.16
CA LYS A 14 -35.21 -10.92 -14.13
C LYS A 14 -35.45 -11.81 -12.92
N ILE A 15 -34.74 -11.54 -11.82
CA ILE A 15 -34.90 -12.20 -10.52
C ILE A 15 -35.55 -11.17 -9.59
N ASP A 16 -36.67 -11.56 -8.95
CA ASP A 16 -37.40 -10.73 -7.99
C ASP A 16 -37.67 -11.61 -6.78
N THR A 17 -36.82 -11.52 -5.74
CA THR A 17 -36.83 -12.49 -4.65
C THR A 17 -36.24 -11.92 -3.36
N ILE A 18 -36.41 -12.68 -2.28
CA ILE A 18 -35.67 -12.52 -1.02
C ILE A 18 -34.74 -13.70 -0.89
N GLN A 19 -33.47 -13.41 -0.68
CA GLN A 19 -32.46 -14.44 -0.45
C GLN A 19 -32.05 -14.46 1.02
N ASN A 20 -31.93 -15.68 1.57
CA ASN A 20 -31.59 -15.87 2.98
C ASN A 20 -30.09 -15.94 3.25
N ASP A 21 -29.30 -16.13 2.22
CA ASP A 21 -27.85 -16.17 2.24
C ASP A 21 -27.28 -14.86 1.69
N TYR A 22 -26.00 -14.63 1.92
CA TYR A 22 -25.29 -13.53 1.31
C TYR A 22 -24.99 -13.84 -0.15
N LEU A 23 -25.27 -12.92 -1.06
CA LEU A 23 -24.99 -13.10 -2.48
C LEU A 23 -23.91 -12.14 -2.94
N LEU A 24 -22.77 -12.67 -3.35
CA LEU A 24 -21.77 -11.91 -4.07
C LEU A 24 -22.00 -12.01 -5.57
N LEU A 25 -22.25 -10.88 -6.22
CA LEU A 25 -22.42 -10.75 -7.66
C LEU A 25 -21.11 -10.27 -8.28
N PHE A 26 -20.71 -10.89 -9.38
CA PHE A 26 -19.56 -10.47 -10.17
C PHE A 26 -19.93 -10.47 -11.66
N VAL A 27 -19.81 -9.33 -12.32
CA VAL A 27 -20.11 -9.19 -13.76
C VAL A 27 -18.90 -9.59 -14.58
N ILE A 28 -19.03 -10.66 -15.36
CA ILE A 28 -17.95 -11.18 -16.21
C ILE A 28 -17.94 -10.47 -17.57
N HIS A 29 -19.13 -10.20 -18.11
CA HIS A 29 -19.32 -9.47 -19.37
C HIS A 29 -20.67 -8.76 -19.39
N GLY A 30 -20.75 -7.57 -20.01
CA GLY A 30 -21.97 -6.77 -20.10
C GLY A 30 -22.31 -5.99 -18.83
N SER A 31 -23.61 -5.93 -18.48
CA SER A 31 -24.04 -5.20 -17.29
C SER A 31 -25.32 -5.76 -16.69
N ILE A 32 -25.46 -5.59 -15.35
CA ILE A 32 -26.67 -5.95 -14.60
C ILE A 32 -27.12 -4.78 -13.73
N SER A 33 -28.42 -4.70 -13.46
CA SER A 33 -28.98 -3.74 -12.51
C SER A 33 -29.57 -4.45 -11.31
N VAL A 34 -29.25 -3.95 -10.11
CA VAL A 34 -29.76 -4.45 -8.84
C VAL A 34 -30.55 -3.34 -8.16
N THR A 35 -31.81 -3.58 -7.88
CA THR A 35 -32.66 -2.65 -7.13
C THR A 35 -32.89 -3.19 -5.72
N LEU A 36 -32.51 -2.41 -4.72
CA LEU A 36 -32.75 -2.66 -3.31
C LEU A 36 -33.66 -1.57 -2.77
N SER A 37 -34.84 -1.91 -2.26
CA SER A 37 -35.84 -0.93 -1.79
C SER A 37 -36.21 0.09 -2.88
N SER A 38 -35.66 1.30 -2.87
CA SER A 38 -35.89 2.36 -3.87
C SER A 38 -34.69 2.61 -4.76
N ASP A 39 -33.52 2.11 -4.39
CA ASP A 39 -32.25 2.46 -5.05
C ASP A 39 -31.87 1.38 -6.06
N THR A 40 -31.48 1.82 -7.24
CA THR A 40 -31.00 0.93 -8.31
C THR A 40 -29.53 1.21 -8.58
N ILE A 41 -28.70 0.17 -8.47
CA ILE A 41 -27.28 0.18 -8.77
C ILE A 41 -27.07 -0.60 -10.07
N VAL A 42 -26.30 -0.03 -11.01
CA VAL A 42 -25.90 -0.72 -12.24
C VAL A 42 -24.45 -1.16 -12.09
N LEU A 43 -24.22 -2.46 -12.27
CA LEU A 43 -22.90 -3.08 -12.23
C LEU A 43 -22.43 -3.34 -13.66
N TYR A 44 -21.21 -2.99 -13.97
CA TYR A 44 -20.54 -3.21 -15.23
C TYR A 44 -19.51 -4.33 -15.13
N GLU A 45 -18.84 -4.65 -16.21
CA GLU A 45 -17.80 -5.67 -16.27
C GLU A 45 -16.74 -5.47 -15.17
N LYS A 46 -16.44 -6.55 -14.44
CA LYS A 46 -15.56 -6.61 -13.26
C LYS A 46 -16.10 -5.93 -12.00
N ASP A 47 -17.31 -5.41 -12.00
CA ASP A 47 -17.91 -4.92 -10.76
C ASP A 47 -18.34 -6.05 -9.84
N VAL A 48 -18.23 -5.75 -8.54
CA VAL A 48 -18.57 -6.66 -7.44
C VAL A 48 -19.57 -5.99 -6.52
N PHE A 49 -20.60 -6.73 -6.12
CA PHE A 49 -21.59 -6.25 -5.18
C PHE A 49 -22.07 -7.37 -4.26
N LEU A 50 -22.06 -7.15 -2.94
CA LEU A 50 -22.57 -8.08 -1.95
C LEU A 50 -23.96 -7.68 -1.49
N ILE A 51 -24.94 -8.54 -1.75
CA ILE A 51 -26.31 -8.40 -1.24
C ILE A 51 -26.37 -9.16 0.10
N HIS A 52 -26.83 -8.47 1.13
CA HIS A 52 -26.98 -9.06 2.47
C HIS A 52 -28.11 -10.09 2.54
N ALA A 53 -27.96 -11.05 3.43
CA ALA A 53 -29.01 -12.01 3.75
C ALA A 53 -30.31 -11.29 4.18
N ASN A 54 -31.44 -11.93 3.86
CA ASN A 54 -32.77 -11.45 4.23
C ASN A 54 -33.19 -10.10 3.59
N ARG A 55 -32.57 -9.72 2.48
CA ARG A 55 -32.94 -8.52 1.71
C ARG A 55 -33.77 -8.90 0.48
N HIS A 56 -34.82 -8.13 0.22
CA HIS A 56 -35.54 -8.19 -1.05
C HIS A 56 -34.75 -7.41 -2.10
N PHE A 57 -34.55 -8.03 -3.25
CA PHE A 57 -33.88 -7.38 -4.38
C PHE A 57 -34.51 -7.75 -5.71
N ILE A 58 -34.38 -6.86 -6.69
CA ILE A 58 -34.74 -7.10 -8.08
C ILE A 58 -33.46 -6.99 -8.88
N LEU A 59 -33.06 -8.11 -9.51
CA LEU A 59 -31.92 -8.15 -10.42
C LEU A 59 -32.43 -8.26 -11.85
N LYS A 60 -31.91 -7.43 -12.75
CA LYS A 60 -32.17 -7.48 -14.18
C LYS A 60 -30.85 -7.44 -14.91
N SER A 61 -30.63 -8.37 -15.84
CA SER A 61 -29.51 -8.34 -16.77
C SER A 61 -29.95 -7.79 -18.15
N LEU A 62 -29.04 -7.12 -18.84
CA LEU A 62 -29.21 -6.70 -20.21
C LEU A 62 -28.91 -7.87 -21.18
N PRO A 63 -29.32 -7.78 -22.47
CA PRO A 63 -28.91 -8.74 -23.48
C PRO A 63 -27.37 -8.88 -23.52
N GLU A 64 -26.88 -10.11 -23.74
CA GLU A 64 -25.47 -10.46 -23.81
C GLU A 64 -24.68 -10.30 -22.45
N SER A 65 -25.36 -10.11 -21.33
CA SER A 65 -24.70 -10.08 -20.03
C SER A 65 -24.39 -11.49 -19.52
N PHE A 66 -23.19 -11.65 -18.97
CA PHE A 66 -22.74 -12.88 -18.34
C PHE A 66 -22.17 -12.54 -16.95
N PHE A 67 -22.71 -13.14 -15.90
CA PHE A 67 -22.30 -12.86 -14.53
C PHE A 67 -22.32 -14.12 -13.65
N MET A 68 -21.52 -14.07 -12.58
CA MET A 68 -21.44 -15.10 -11.57
C MET A 68 -22.09 -14.61 -10.27
N GLU A 69 -22.82 -15.52 -9.64
CA GLU A 69 -23.42 -15.38 -8.33
C GLU A 69 -22.77 -16.41 -7.39
N ILE A 70 -22.22 -15.93 -6.27
CA ILE A 70 -21.70 -16.77 -5.19
C ILE A 70 -22.62 -16.60 -4.00
N SER A 71 -23.36 -17.66 -3.65
CA SER A 71 -24.15 -17.71 -2.43
C SER A 71 -23.28 -18.21 -1.27
N ILE A 72 -23.25 -17.45 -0.20
CA ILE A 72 -22.49 -17.74 1.03
C ILE A 72 -23.49 -17.94 2.16
N ASN A 73 -23.45 -19.10 2.77
CA ASN A 73 -24.38 -19.46 3.83
C ASN A 73 -24.29 -18.47 5.01
N SER A 74 -25.44 -17.94 5.44
CA SER A 74 -25.51 -16.95 6.51
C SER A 74 -25.00 -17.49 7.86
N ASP A 75 -25.21 -18.78 8.16
CA ASP A 75 -24.73 -19.41 9.39
C ASP A 75 -23.20 -19.57 9.40
N LEU A 76 -22.59 -19.78 8.21
CA LEU A 76 -21.14 -19.79 8.06
C LEU A 76 -20.55 -18.44 8.44
N LEU A 77 -21.05 -17.33 7.86
CA LEU A 77 -20.55 -16.00 8.16
C LEU A 77 -20.78 -15.60 9.61
N ARG A 78 -21.91 -15.97 10.21
CA ARG A 78 -22.15 -15.77 11.65
C ARG A 78 -21.10 -16.46 12.52
N LYS A 79 -20.76 -17.71 12.21
CA LYS A 79 -19.72 -18.48 12.94
C LYS A 79 -18.33 -17.84 12.77
N LEU A 80 -17.98 -17.43 11.57
CA LEU A 80 -16.66 -16.85 11.26
C LEU A 80 -16.48 -15.45 11.88
N THR A 81 -17.54 -14.64 11.94
CA THR A 81 -17.48 -13.26 12.46
C THR A 81 -17.81 -13.17 13.95
N GLN A 82 -18.36 -14.23 14.55
CA GLN A 82 -18.95 -14.23 15.90
C GLN A 82 -20.04 -13.15 16.09
N SER A 83 -20.63 -12.67 14.99
CA SER A 83 -21.71 -11.71 14.95
C SER A 83 -23.01 -12.40 14.55
N GLN A 84 -24.13 -12.04 15.19
CA GLN A 84 -25.43 -12.61 14.83
C GLN A 84 -25.93 -12.17 13.46
N VAL A 85 -25.58 -10.95 13.04
CA VAL A 85 -25.89 -10.40 11.71
C VAL A 85 -24.69 -9.62 11.19
N PRO A 86 -23.75 -10.28 10.47
CA PRO A 86 -22.59 -9.60 9.91
C PRO A 86 -22.99 -8.57 8.84
N HIS A 87 -22.60 -7.30 9.01
CA HIS A 87 -22.84 -6.24 8.03
C HIS A 87 -21.57 -5.95 7.25
N PHE A 88 -21.68 -5.91 5.92
CA PHE A 88 -20.56 -5.70 5.01
C PHE A 88 -20.82 -4.49 4.10
N GLN A 89 -19.85 -3.61 3.96
CA GLN A 89 -19.90 -2.52 2.97
C GLN A 89 -19.11 -2.90 1.72
N CYS A 90 -19.73 -3.68 0.81
CA CYS A 90 -19.08 -4.20 -0.38
C CYS A 90 -19.88 -3.87 -1.66
N CYS A 91 -19.55 -2.74 -2.29
CA CYS A 91 -20.08 -2.30 -3.58
C CYS A 91 -18.98 -1.55 -4.35
N SER A 92 -18.47 -2.13 -5.44
CA SER A 92 -17.37 -1.55 -6.19
C SER A 92 -17.76 -0.34 -7.04
N VAL A 93 -19.05 -0.15 -7.30
CA VAL A 93 -19.57 1.01 -8.04
C VAL A 93 -19.60 2.26 -7.17
N LEU A 94 -19.92 2.09 -5.88
CA LEU A 94 -20.01 3.21 -4.93
C LEU A 94 -18.66 3.53 -4.30
N HIS A 95 -17.76 2.55 -4.26
CA HIS A 95 -16.46 2.66 -3.61
C HIS A 95 -15.38 2.01 -4.46
N SER A 96 -14.22 2.62 -4.54
CA SER A 96 -13.04 2.10 -5.23
C SER A 96 -11.90 1.84 -4.25
N GLY A 97 -10.89 1.10 -4.68
CA GLY A 97 -9.65 0.90 -3.90
C GLY A 97 -9.15 -0.53 -3.92
N MET A 98 -7.97 -0.74 -3.33
CA MET A 98 -7.22 -2.00 -3.36
C MET A 98 -8.03 -3.20 -2.84
N LYS A 99 -8.91 -3.00 -1.85
CA LYS A 99 -9.77 -4.07 -1.31
C LYS A 99 -10.69 -4.69 -2.36
N TYR A 100 -11.14 -3.89 -3.35
CA TYR A 100 -11.96 -4.39 -4.46
C TYR A 100 -11.11 -5.07 -5.53
N GLU A 101 -9.90 -4.62 -5.78
CA GLU A 101 -8.97 -5.30 -6.69
C GLU A 101 -8.60 -6.69 -6.15
N GLN A 102 -8.36 -6.78 -4.85
CA GLN A 102 -8.12 -8.06 -4.17
C GLN A 102 -9.33 -8.99 -4.25
N LEU A 103 -10.53 -8.45 -4.04
CA LEU A 103 -11.77 -9.19 -4.16
C LEU A 103 -11.94 -9.71 -5.59
N ARG A 104 -11.72 -8.86 -6.61
CA ARG A 104 -11.75 -9.24 -8.03
C ARG A 104 -10.77 -10.37 -8.32
N TYR A 105 -9.53 -10.26 -7.84
CA TYR A 105 -8.52 -11.29 -8.04
C TYR A 105 -8.96 -12.65 -7.47
N ILE A 106 -9.49 -12.69 -6.24
CA ILE A 106 -9.98 -13.93 -5.62
C ILE A 106 -11.14 -14.52 -6.43
N VAL A 107 -12.03 -13.68 -6.92
CA VAL A 107 -13.17 -14.10 -7.75
C VAL A 107 -12.70 -14.58 -9.12
N GLU A 108 -11.74 -13.93 -9.74
CA GLU A 108 -11.12 -14.36 -11.01
C GLU A 108 -10.36 -15.69 -10.86
N GLU A 109 -9.69 -15.91 -9.73
CA GLU A 109 -9.07 -17.21 -9.39
C GLU A 109 -10.15 -18.30 -9.34
N LEU A 110 -11.27 -18.05 -8.67
CA LEU A 110 -12.39 -18.96 -8.60
C LEU A 110 -13.01 -19.24 -9.97
N LEU A 111 -13.13 -18.23 -10.83
CA LEU A 111 -13.59 -18.39 -12.23
C LEU A 111 -12.70 -19.34 -13.03
N GLY A 112 -11.38 -19.20 -12.91
CA GLY A 112 -10.41 -20.09 -13.55
C GLY A 112 -10.54 -21.55 -13.08
N GLU A 113 -10.91 -21.77 -11.81
CA GLU A 113 -11.18 -23.11 -11.26
C GLU A 113 -12.52 -23.66 -11.73
N CYS A 114 -13.54 -22.81 -11.86
CA CYS A 114 -14.85 -23.21 -12.38
C CYS A 114 -14.80 -23.60 -13.87
N ALA A 115 -13.87 -23.04 -14.65
CA ALA A 115 -13.66 -23.41 -16.05
C ALA A 115 -13.20 -24.86 -16.26
N LEU A 116 -12.70 -25.54 -15.23
CA LEU A 116 -12.31 -26.97 -15.26
C LEU A 116 -13.50 -27.89 -15.10
N ASP A 117 -14.36 -27.55 -14.17
CA ASP A 117 -15.54 -28.33 -13.80
C ASP A 117 -16.50 -27.35 -13.11
N THR A 118 -17.55 -26.97 -13.81
CA THR A 118 -18.55 -26.05 -13.26
C THR A 118 -19.39 -26.68 -12.17
N ASP A 119 -19.48 -28.01 -12.14
CA ASP A 119 -20.51 -28.73 -11.39
C ASP A 119 -20.01 -29.28 -10.03
N ASN A 120 -18.72 -29.58 -9.92
CA ASN A 120 -18.19 -30.22 -8.70
C ASN A 120 -17.46 -29.21 -7.80
N MET A 121 -17.86 -29.20 -6.54
CA MET A 121 -17.17 -28.49 -5.47
C MET A 121 -15.97 -29.33 -5.01
N ASN A 122 -14.76 -28.94 -5.41
CA ASN A 122 -13.53 -29.62 -5.01
C ASN A 122 -12.79 -28.83 -3.91
N ALA A 123 -11.76 -29.45 -3.30
CA ALA A 123 -11.01 -28.86 -2.20
C ALA A 123 -10.36 -27.51 -2.56
N LYS A 124 -9.98 -27.32 -3.84
CA LYS A 124 -9.35 -26.07 -4.29
C LYS A 124 -10.37 -24.94 -4.37
N LYS A 125 -11.55 -25.17 -4.97
CA LYS A 125 -12.65 -24.20 -4.97
C LYS A 125 -13.08 -23.83 -3.55
N LEU A 126 -13.18 -24.82 -2.65
CA LEU A 126 -13.50 -24.56 -1.24
C LEU A 126 -12.42 -23.67 -0.58
N SER A 127 -11.15 -23.93 -0.82
CA SER A 127 -10.06 -23.11 -0.31
C SER A 127 -10.17 -21.65 -0.77
N THR A 128 -10.46 -21.43 -2.07
CA THR A 128 -10.64 -20.08 -2.65
C THR A 128 -11.90 -19.40 -2.10
N LEU A 129 -12.98 -20.15 -1.85
CA LEU A 129 -14.21 -19.61 -1.24
C LEU A 129 -14.03 -19.23 0.23
N TYR A 130 -13.28 -20.01 1.02
CA TYR A 130 -12.93 -19.62 2.39
C TYR A 130 -11.98 -18.40 2.42
N LYS A 131 -11.05 -18.30 1.47
CA LYS A 131 -10.20 -17.11 1.26
C LYS A 131 -11.04 -15.87 0.90
N LEU A 132 -12.10 -16.06 0.10
CA LEU A 132 -13.09 -15.03 -0.19
C LEU A 132 -13.79 -14.53 1.08
N CYS A 133 -14.26 -15.46 1.94
CA CYS A 133 -14.88 -15.10 3.21
C CYS A 133 -13.93 -14.36 4.14
N ASP A 134 -12.68 -14.81 4.25
CA ASP A 134 -11.66 -14.15 5.06
C ASP A 134 -11.44 -12.72 4.58
N HIS A 135 -11.31 -12.50 3.27
CA HIS A 135 -11.16 -11.17 2.70
C HIS A 135 -12.39 -10.28 2.92
N LEU A 136 -13.61 -10.83 2.77
CA LEU A 136 -14.85 -10.09 3.07
C LEU A 136 -14.88 -9.64 4.53
N ILE A 137 -14.50 -10.50 5.47
CA ILE A 137 -14.49 -10.19 6.89
C ILE A 137 -13.44 -9.12 7.22
N GLN A 138 -12.24 -9.26 6.69
CA GLN A 138 -11.14 -8.34 7.02
C GLN A 138 -11.30 -6.96 6.38
N ALA A 139 -11.83 -6.89 5.15
CA ALA A 139 -11.82 -5.67 4.35
C ALA A 139 -13.17 -4.93 4.31
N PHE A 140 -14.28 -5.62 4.55
CA PHE A 140 -15.61 -5.07 4.32
C PHE A 140 -16.57 -5.19 5.50
N LEU A 141 -16.22 -5.96 6.57
CA LEU A 141 -17.05 -6.07 7.77
C LEU A 141 -17.04 -4.75 8.53
N LEU A 142 -18.24 -4.26 8.86
CA LEU A 142 -18.41 -3.07 9.69
C LEU A 142 -18.28 -3.46 11.18
N SER A 143 -17.52 -2.71 11.95
CA SER A 143 -17.34 -2.95 13.39
C SER A 143 -18.48 -2.34 14.20
N ASP A 144 -19.04 -3.10 15.14
CA ASP A 144 -20.22 -2.76 15.96
C ASP A 144 -20.16 -1.48 16.81
N LYS A 145 -19.11 -0.69 16.76
CA LYS A 145 -18.89 0.38 17.76
C LYS A 145 -18.95 1.82 17.28
N GLN A 146 -19.08 2.14 15.99
CA GLN A 146 -18.93 3.54 15.55
C GLN A 146 -20.03 4.16 14.67
N ASP A 147 -21.06 3.45 14.22
CA ASP A 147 -22.06 4.01 13.31
C ASP A 147 -23.52 4.00 13.82
N LEU A 148 -23.75 4.22 15.09
CA LEU A 148 -25.10 4.27 15.70
C LEU A 148 -26.02 5.42 15.19
N ASN A 149 -25.57 6.23 14.21
CA ASN A 149 -26.32 7.41 13.78
C ASN A 149 -26.76 7.46 12.31
N ARG A 150 -26.53 6.44 11.47
CA ARG A 150 -26.80 6.59 10.02
C ARG A 150 -27.78 5.66 9.34
N ASN A 151 -28.18 4.49 9.89
CA ASN A 151 -29.18 3.67 9.23
C ASN A 151 -30.25 3.12 10.17
N SER A 152 -31.52 3.34 9.79
CA SER A 152 -32.70 2.77 10.44
C SER A 152 -32.78 1.22 10.39
N ASP A 153 -31.83 0.58 9.72
CA ASP A 153 -31.79 -0.85 9.44
C ASP A 153 -31.30 -1.70 10.62
N GLU A 154 -30.29 -1.23 11.35
CA GLU A 154 -29.65 -2.00 12.45
C GLU A 154 -30.57 -2.26 13.65
N ARG A 155 -31.57 -1.42 13.82
CA ARG A 155 -32.58 -1.58 14.88
C ARG A 155 -33.42 -2.86 14.72
N LEU A 156 -33.44 -3.49 13.53
CA LEU A 156 -34.21 -4.71 13.29
C LEU A 156 -33.41 -5.99 13.55
N ASP A 157 -32.10 -5.94 13.79
CA ASP A 157 -31.28 -7.13 14.00
C ASP A 157 -31.73 -8.00 15.18
N PRO A 158 -32.09 -7.41 16.36
CA PRO A 158 -32.66 -8.22 17.44
C PRO A 158 -33.99 -8.86 17.05
N VAL A 159 -34.77 -8.22 16.17
CA VAL A 159 -36.02 -8.80 15.66
C VAL A 159 -35.74 -9.98 14.74
N PHE A 160 -34.77 -9.84 13.82
CA PHE A 160 -34.38 -10.96 12.93
C PHE A 160 -33.84 -12.14 13.72
N SER A 161 -32.97 -11.92 14.70
CA SER A 161 -32.47 -12.98 15.59
C SER A 161 -33.60 -13.68 16.33
N TYR A 162 -34.52 -12.91 16.91
CA TYR A 162 -35.69 -13.47 17.60
C TYR A 162 -36.53 -14.31 16.65
N LEU A 163 -36.76 -13.89 15.41
CA LEU A 163 -37.54 -14.63 14.41
C LEU A 163 -36.86 -15.94 13.99
N GLU A 164 -35.55 -15.97 13.88
CA GLU A 164 -34.79 -17.16 13.56
C GLU A 164 -34.78 -18.20 14.69
N GLU A 165 -34.76 -17.75 15.94
CA GLU A 165 -34.77 -18.62 17.09
C GLU A 165 -36.17 -19.19 17.42
N HIS A 166 -37.23 -18.43 17.12
CA HIS A 166 -38.62 -18.78 17.54
C HIS A 166 -39.57 -19.05 16.38
N PHE A 167 -39.09 -19.26 15.13
CA PHE A 167 -39.92 -19.38 13.92
C PHE A 167 -40.95 -20.53 14.02
N SER A 168 -40.63 -21.59 14.72
CA SER A 168 -41.50 -22.72 14.91
C SER A 168 -42.67 -22.48 15.89
N GLU A 169 -42.60 -21.42 16.69
CA GLU A 169 -43.59 -21.05 17.69
C GLU A 169 -44.62 -20.06 17.12
N ALA A 170 -45.60 -19.69 17.94
CA ALA A 170 -46.62 -18.70 17.57
C ALA A 170 -46.07 -17.29 17.73
N VAL A 171 -45.17 -16.88 16.83
CA VAL A 171 -44.55 -15.55 16.83
C VAL A 171 -45.54 -14.48 16.41
N SER A 172 -45.67 -13.43 17.24
CA SER A 172 -46.54 -12.29 16.96
C SER A 172 -45.76 -10.97 16.75
N LEU A 173 -46.34 -10.04 16.01
CA LEU A 173 -45.75 -8.71 15.83
C LEU A 173 -45.52 -7.94 17.15
N PRO A 174 -46.43 -8.03 18.17
CA PRO A 174 -46.16 -7.45 19.48
C PRO A 174 -44.95 -8.05 20.20
N ASP A 175 -44.72 -9.36 20.09
CA ASP A 175 -43.60 -10.02 20.74
C ASP A 175 -42.27 -9.59 20.11
N ALA A 176 -42.23 -9.52 18.79
CA ALA A 176 -41.09 -9.00 18.05
C ALA A 176 -40.81 -7.50 18.34
N ALA A 177 -41.85 -6.68 18.50
CA ALA A 177 -41.73 -5.26 18.83
C ALA A 177 -41.13 -5.00 20.23
N ARG A 178 -41.37 -5.94 21.17
CA ARG A 178 -40.77 -5.89 22.51
C ARG A 178 -39.22 -6.08 22.46
N GLN A 179 -38.70 -6.80 21.49
CA GLN A 179 -37.22 -7.01 21.36
C GLN A 179 -36.45 -5.71 21.16
N ILE A 180 -37.10 -4.70 20.56
CA ILE A 180 -36.49 -3.40 20.30
C ILE A 180 -37.24 -2.24 20.96
N HIS A 181 -38.09 -2.52 21.91
CA HIS A 181 -38.81 -1.55 22.74
C HIS A 181 -39.61 -0.50 21.94
N ILE A 182 -40.32 -0.89 20.88
CA ILE A 182 -41.17 0.01 20.09
C ILE A 182 -42.61 -0.51 19.99
N ALA A 183 -43.53 0.36 19.57
CA ALA A 183 -44.92 -0.03 19.35
C ALA A 183 -45.04 -0.98 18.14
N PRO A 184 -45.93 -1.98 18.16
CA PRO A 184 -46.14 -2.91 17.06
C PRO A 184 -46.40 -2.24 15.70
N THR A 185 -47.14 -1.15 15.67
CA THR A 185 -47.42 -0.37 14.47
C THR A 185 -46.16 0.30 13.92
N SER A 186 -45.24 0.73 14.77
CA SER A 186 -43.95 1.28 14.40
C SER A 186 -43.04 0.20 13.84
N LEU A 187 -43.00 -0.99 14.47
CA LEU A 187 -42.25 -2.13 13.92
C LEU A 187 -42.81 -2.52 12.58
N SER A 188 -44.10 -2.63 12.38
CA SER A 188 -44.70 -3.01 11.08
C SER A 188 -44.29 -2.08 9.93
N ARG A 189 -44.25 -0.78 10.20
CA ARG A 189 -43.79 0.23 9.19
C ARG A 189 -42.30 0.14 8.95
N LEU A 190 -41.48 0.08 10.01
CA LEU A 190 -40.03 -0.03 9.93
C LEU A 190 -39.62 -1.31 9.22
N PHE A 191 -40.26 -2.44 9.56
CA PHE A 191 -40.02 -3.75 8.97
C PHE A 191 -40.30 -3.75 7.46
N LYS A 192 -41.50 -3.26 7.05
CA LYS A 192 -41.86 -3.18 5.64
C LYS A 192 -40.98 -2.20 4.86
N LYS A 193 -40.59 -1.07 5.47
CA LYS A 193 -39.66 -0.11 4.86
C LYS A 193 -38.30 -0.75 4.58
N ASN A 194 -37.78 -1.55 5.51
CA ASN A 194 -36.42 -2.09 5.41
C ASN A 194 -36.34 -3.42 4.66
N THR A 195 -37.36 -4.29 4.77
CA THR A 195 -37.35 -5.61 4.11
C THR A 195 -38.13 -5.63 2.80
N GLY A 196 -38.96 -4.62 2.52
CA GLY A 196 -39.86 -4.59 1.37
C GLY A 196 -41.14 -5.45 1.53
N ILE A 197 -41.20 -6.31 2.56
CA ILE A 197 -42.30 -7.25 2.80
C ILE A 197 -42.92 -7.06 4.19
N THR A 198 -44.09 -7.65 4.38
CA THR A 198 -44.75 -7.61 5.70
C THR A 198 -44.07 -8.59 6.68
N PHE A 199 -44.17 -8.31 7.97
CA PHE A 199 -43.71 -9.19 9.03
C PHE A 199 -44.19 -10.64 8.86
N VAL A 200 -45.46 -10.82 8.54
CA VAL A 200 -46.06 -12.18 8.34
C VAL A 200 -45.46 -12.88 7.13
N GLN A 201 -45.20 -12.17 6.04
CA GLN A 201 -44.53 -12.74 4.86
C GLN A 201 -43.11 -13.18 5.19
N TYR A 202 -42.39 -12.41 5.99
CA TYR A 202 -41.05 -12.75 6.42
C TYR A 202 -41.02 -13.99 7.30
N VAL A 203 -41.83 -14.05 8.34
CA VAL A 203 -41.96 -15.25 9.21
C VAL A 203 -42.30 -16.49 8.38
N THR A 204 -43.22 -16.34 7.41
CA THR A 204 -43.56 -17.40 6.49
C THR A 204 -42.38 -17.86 5.63
N SER A 205 -41.56 -16.96 5.14
CA SER A 205 -40.35 -17.32 4.36
C SER A 205 -39.32 -18.08 5.19
N VAL A 206 -39.11 -17.66 6.46
CA VAL A 206 -38.24 -18.38 7.41
C VAL A 206 -38.75 -19.82 7.61
N ARG A 207 -40.03 -19.98 7.89
CA ARG A 207 -40.67 -21.30 8.08
C ARG A 207 -40.54 -22.22 6.84
N ILE A 208 -40.78 -21.68 5.67
CA ILE A 208 -40.61 -22.38 4.38
C ILE A 208 -39.19 -22.87 4.20
N ARG A 209 -38.20 -22.05 4.51
CA ARG A 209 -36.80 -22.42 4.41
C ARG A 209 -36.42 -23.61 5.27
N HIS A 210 -36.81 -23.59 6.53
CA HIS A 210 -36.57 -24.72 7.45
C HIS A 210 -37.34 -25.97 6.99
N ALA A 211 -38.58 -25.81 6.50
CA ALA A 211 -39.35 -26.90 5.93
C ALA A 211 -38.71 -27.54 4.69
N ILE A 212 -38.02 -26.77 3.83
CA ILE A 212 -37.25 -27.31 2.71
C ILE A 212 -36.10 -28.17 3.17
N SER A 213 -35.37 -27.72 4.21
CA SER A 213 -34.31 -28.52 4.82
C SER A 213 -34.83 -29.86 5.35
N ASP A 214 -35.97 -29.84 6.02
CA ASP A 214 -36.59 -31.07 6.54
C ASP A 214 -37.12 -31.95 5.40
N LEU A 215 -37.67 -31.38 4.33
CA LEU A 215 -38.13 -32.12 3.16
C LEU A 215 -36.99 -32.87 2.46
N THR A 216 -35.79 -32.28 2.42
CA THR A 216 -34.62 -32.87 1.73
C THR A 216 -33.81 -33.82 2.61
N ASN A 217 -33.72 -33.55 3.92
CA ASN A 217 -32.78 -34.22 4.82
C ASN A 217 -33.47 -35.16 5.86
N SER A 218 -34.82 -35.23 5.85
CA SER A 218 -35.54 -36.09 6.80
C SER A 218 -36.57 -36.97 6.13
N GLN A 219 -36.99 -38.06 6.83
CA GLN A 219 -38.08 -38.94 6.43
C GLN A 219 -39.42 -38.59 7.11
N LEU A 220 -39.48 -37.42 7.77
CA LEU A 220 -40.70 -36.97 8.46
C LEU A 220 -41.88 -36.84 7.49
N SER A 221 -43.11 -37.05 7.96
CA SER A 221 -44.29 -36.82 7.15
C SER A 221 -44.44 -35.34 6.79
N ILE A 222 -45.13 -35.05 5.69
CA ILE A 222 -45.39 -33.63 5.28
C ILE A 222 -46.17 -32.89 6.38
N SER A 223 -47.02 -33.58 7.13
CA SER A 223 -47.75 -33.05 8.30
C SER A 223 -46.79 -32.69 9.42
N ASP A 224 -45.86 -33.59 9.76
CA ASP A 224 -44.91 -33.34 10.86
C ASP A 224 -43.97 -32.20 10.49
N ILE A 225 -43.49 -32.12 9.23
CA ILE A 225 -42.69 -31.02 8.75
C ILE A 225 -43.43 -29.67 8.86
N ALA A 226 -44.72 -29.65 8.48
CA ALA A 226 -45.53 -28.45 8.61
C ALA A 226 -45.62 -28.02 10.09
N MET A 227 -45.90 -28.92 11.00
CA MET A 227 -46.06 -28.63 12.43
C MET A 227 -44.74 -28.20 13.06
N ASN A 228 -43.64 -28.94 12.80
CA ASN A 228 -42.31 -28.65 13.34
C ASN A 228 -41.77 -27.29 12.87
N ASN A 229 -42.24 -26.82 11.72
CA ASN A 229 -41.82 -25.52 11.16
C ASN A 229 -42.85 -24.42 11.42
N GLY A 230 -43.77 -24.60 12.39
CA GLY A 230 -44.67 -23.56 12.88
C GLY A 230 -45.85 -23.24 11.97
N PHE A 231 -46.18 -24.10 10.99
CA PHE A 231 -47.41 -23.95 10.20
C PHE A 231 -48.61 -24.49 10.98
N PRO A 232 -49.71 -23.74 11.10
CA PRO A 232 -50.89 -24.12 11.83
C PRO A 232 -51.54 -25.43 11.33
N THR A 233 -51.44 -25.73 10.04
CA THR A 233 -51.95 -26.96 9.41
C THR A 233 -51.12 -27.36 8.19
N ALA A 234 -51.07 -28.69 7.91
CA ALA A 234 -50.44 -29.20 6.69
C ALA A 234 -51.10 -28.63 5.39
N SER A 235 -52.38 -28.34 5.44
CA SER A 235 -53.12 -27.75 4.30
C SER A 235 -52.62 -26.34 4.01
N GLN A 236 -52.39 -25.51 5.05
CA GLN A 236 -51.89 -24.16 4.88
C GLN A 236 -50.42 -24.20 4.39
N PHE A 237 -49.60 -25.11 4.93
CA PHE A 237 -48.23 -25.33 4.45
C PHE A 237 -48.22 -25.71 2.96
N ASN A 238 -49.03 -26.69 2.54
CA ASN A 238 -49.13 -27.11 1.13
C ASN A 238 -49.54 -25.95 0.21
N LYS A 239 -50.53 -25.13 0.63
CA LYS A 239 -50.99 -23.96 -0.14
C LYS A 239 -49.86 -22.95 -0.29
N ILE A 240 -49.22 -22.58 0.80
CA ILE A 240 -48.14 -21.59 0.83
C ILE A 240 -46.93 -22.12 0.02
N PHE A 241 -46.52 -23.37 0.26
CA PHE A 241 -45.40 -23.97 -0.46
C PHE A 241 -45.62 -23.97 -1.96
N ARG A 242 -46.85 -24.30 -2.41
CA ARG A 242 -47.21 -24.27 -3.83
C ARG A 242 -47.20 -22.84 -4.41
N GLN A 243 -47.52 -21.83 -3.60
CA GLN A 243 -47.40 -20.41 -4.02
C GLN A 243 -45.94 -20.01 -4.25
N TYR A 244 -45.01 -20.55 -3.45
CA TYR A 244 -43.59 -20.27 -3.56
C TYR A 244 -42.88 -21.04 -4.69
N PHE A 245 -43.26 -22.33 -4.89
CA PHE A 245 -42.51 -23.24 -5.79
C PHE A 245 -43.32 -23.80 -6.96
N ASN A 246 -44.57 -23.44 -7.09
CA ASN A 246 -45.49 -23.97 -8.12
C ASN A 246 -45.68 -25.50 -8.09
N ILE A 247 -45.15 -26.21 -7.09
CA ILE A 247 -45.27 -27.67 -6.86
C ILE A 247 -45.61 -27.91 -5.42
N THR A 248 -46.11 -29.11 -5.12
CA THR A 248 -46.40 -29.51 -3.74
C THR A 248 -45.13 -29.95 -2.98
N PRO A 249 -45.10 -29.89 -1.62
CA PRO A 249 -43.98 -30.38 -0.82
C PRO A 249 -43.64 -31.85 -1.10
N GLY A 250 -44.67 -32.70 -1.36
CA GLY A 250 -44.48 -34.09 -1.72
C GLY A 250 -43.83 -34.31 -3.08
N GLU A 251 -44.19 -33.49 -4.07
CA GLU A 251 -43.55 -33.47 -5.39
C GLU A 251 -42.12 -32.98 -5.29
N TYR A 252 -41.88 -31.91 -4.48
CA TYR A 252 -40.55 -31.37 -4.21
C TYR A 252 -39.62 -32.44 -3.59
N ARG A 253 -40.09 -33.21 -2.57
CA ARG A 253 -39.34 -34.32 -1.96
C ARG A 253 -38.98 -35.38 -2.97
N LYS A 254 -39.94 -35.79 -3.83
CA LYS A 254 -39.72 -36.81 -4.86
C LYS A 254 -38.71 -36.34 -5.93
N GLN A 255 -38.72 -35.08 -6.26
CA GLN A 255 -37.78 -34.45 -7.20
C GLN A 255 -36.38 -34.31 -6.57
N SER A 256 -36.27 -33.91 -5.28
CA SER A 256 -34.99 -33.82 -4.55
C SER A 256 -34.33 -35.20 -4.35
N GLY A 257 -35.13 -36.29 -4.26
CA GLY A 257 -34.62 -37.68 -4.15
C GLY A 257 -34.13 -38.28 -5.48
N LYS A 258 -34.44 -37.66 -6.63
CA LYS A 258 -34.05 -38.15 -7.96
C LYS A 258 -33.14 -37.20 -8.74
N HIS A 259 -33.03 -35.96 -8.34
CA HIS A 259 -32.26 -34.95 -9.08
C HIS A 259 -31.63 -33.94 -8.13
N ASN A 260 -30.33 -34.06 -7.92
CA ASN A 260 -29.46 -32.93 -7.85
C ASN A 260 -29.40 -32.34 -9.28
N HIS A 261 -30.53 -31.85 -9.79
CA HIS A 261 -30.61 -31.17 -11.06
C HIS A 261 -31.35 -29.85 -10.86
N LYS A 262 -30.64 -28.84 -10.39
CA LYS A 262 -30.88 -27.49 -10.85
C LYS A 262 -30.79 -27.51 -12.38
N LEU A 263 -31.62 -26.72 -13.02
CA LEU A 263 -31.54 -26.46 -14.48
C LEU A 263 -30.05 -26.25 -14.81
N LYS A 264 -29.40 -27.24 -15.40
CA LYS A 264 -28.09 -27.10 -16.01
C LYS A 264 -28.29 -26.11 -17.15
N MET A 265 -28.02 -24.85 -16.95
CA MET A 265 -27.78 -23.95 -18.06
C MET A 265 -26.49 -24.45 -18.72
N GLN A 266 -26.62 -25.09 -19.88
CA GLN A 266 -25.46 -25.29 -20.73
C GLN A 266 -25.01 -23.89 -21.15
N LEU A 267 -23.86 -23.49 -20.65
CA LEU A 267 -23.20 -22.24 -21.03
C LEU A 267 -22.98 -22.27 -22.55
N SER A 268 -23.17 -21.14 -23.22
CA SER A 268 -22.86 -21.02 -24.62
C SER A 268 -21.37 -21.26 -24.90
N GLU A 269 -21.01 -21.59 -26.14
CA GLU A 269 -19.61 -21.69 -26.55
C GLU A 269 -18.83 -20.41 -26.19
N LYS A 270 -19.45 -19.23 -26.42
CA LYS A 270 -18.86 -17.92 -26.12
C LYS A 270 -18.55 -17.76 -24.63
N SER A 271 -19.46 -18.11 -23.74
CA SER A 271 -19.25 -18.02 -22.27
C SER A 271 -18.27 -19.07 -21.78
N THR A 272 -18.26 -20.23 -22.38
CA THR A 272 -17.26 -21.28 -22.11
C THR A 272 -15.85 -20.81 -22.51
N ASP A 273 -15.70 -20.11 -23.61
CA ASP A 273 -14.40 -19.57 -24.05
C ASP A 273 -13.93 -18.40 -23.19
N ILE A 274 -14.83 -17.55 -22.70
CA ILE A 274 -14.51 -16.51 -21.71
C ILE A 274 -13.97 -17.16 -20.42
N LEU A 275 -14.60 -18.20 -19.90
CA LEU A 275 -14.11 -18.93 -18.72
C LEU A 275 -12.75 -19.60 -18.98
N LYS A 276 -12.51 -20.13 -20.18
CA LYS A 276 -11.18 -20.69 -20.56
C LYS A 276 -10.10 -19.62 -20.62
N ASP A 277 -10.44 -18.40 -21.03
CA ASP A 277 -9.50 -17.27 -21.01
C ASP A 277 -9.09 -16.89 -19.58
N TYR A 278 -10.05 -16.80 -18.65
CA TYR A 278 -9.74 -16.65 -17.23
C TYR A 278 -8.84 -17.77 -16.70
N ARG A 279 -9.09 -19.01 -17.13
CA ARG A 279 -8.23 -20.15 -16.80
C ARG A 279 -6.81 -20.03 -17.35
N SER A 280 -6.66 -19.54 -18.59
CA SER A 280 -5.34 -19.35 -19.19
C SER A 280 -4.53 -18.32 -18.39
N LYS A 281 -5.18 -17.25 -17.95
CA LYS A 281 -4.62 -16.21 -17.07
C LYS A 281 -4.30 -16.74 -15.66
N THR A 282 -5.12 -17.64 -15.12
CA THR A 282 -4.92 -18.24 -13.78
C THR A 282 -3.93 -19.41 -13.80
N ARG A 283 -3.82 -20.16 -14.92
CA ARG A 283 -2.88 -21.28 -15.07
C ARG A 283 -1.41 -20.86 -15.10
N MET A 284 -1.12 -19.59 -15.36
CA MET A 284 0.24 -19.05 -15.24
C MET A 284 0.83 -19.13 -13.82
N VAL A 285 0.04 -19.50 -12.80
CA VAL A 285 0.46 -19.52 -11.39
C VAL A 285 0.84 -20.92 -10.85
N VAL A 286 0.67 -22.04 -11.57
CA VAL A 286 0.77 -23.39 -10.96
C VAL A 286 1.67 -24.38 -11.72
N VAL A 287 2.62 -23.96 -12.49
CA VAL A 287 3.69 -24.89 -12.93
C VAL A 287 5.03 -24.24 -12.65
N LYS A 288 5.79 -24.82 -11.70
CA LYS A 288 7.23 -24.58 -11.50
C LYS A 288 8.03 -25.11 -12.72
N GLU A 289 7.79 -24.60 -13.89
CA GLU A 289 8.84 -24.37 -14.85
C GLU A 289 9.26 -22.92 -14.61
N GLN A 290 10.50 -22.71 -14.24
CA GLN A 290 11.09 -21.36 -14.24
C GLN A 290 10.93 -20.82 -15.66
N LYS A 291 9.84 -20.12 -15.92
CA LYS A 291 9.71 -19.35 -17.16
C LYS A 291 10.63 -18.16 -17.00
N SER A 292 11.63 -18.07 -17.83
CA SER A 292 12.40 -16.85 -17.97
C SER A 292 11.57 -15.87 -18.80
N ARG A 293 11.44 -14.63 -18.28
CA ARG A 293 10.97 -13.51 -19.07
C ARG A 293 12.12 -13.06 -19.95
N ILE A 294 11.94 -13.10 -21.26
CA ILE A 294 12.97 -12.67 -22.21
C ILE A 294 12.72 -11.22 -22.58
N GLN A 295 13.73 -10.40 -22.42
CA GLN A 295 13.74 -9.00 -22.83
C GLN A 295 14.94 -8.72 -23.73
N SER A 296 14.72 -8.00 -24.82
CA SER A 296 15.80 -7.54 -25.68
C SER A 296 15.64 -6.06 -26.01
N ALA A 297 16.76 -5.35 -26.12
CA ALA A 297 16.79 -3.98 -26.58
C ALA A 297 17.98 -3.73 -27.48
N ASP A 298 17.73 -3.03 -28.60
CA ASP A 298 18.75 -2.51 -29.50
C ASP A 298 18.99 -1.03 -29.15
N ILE A 299 20.25 -0.68 -28.84
CA ILE A 299 20.63 0.59 -28.26
C ILE A 299 21.68 1.26 -29.14
N ASP A 300 21.37 2.45 -29.66
CA ASP A 300 22.31 3.30 -30.40
C ASP A 300 23.13 4.16 -29.43
N CYS A 301 24.41 3.80 -29.24
CA CYS A 301 25.32 4.51 -28.33
C CYS A 301 25.91 5.81 -28.88
N SER A 302 25.51 6.24 -30.08
CA SER A 302 25.84 7.54 -30.62
C SER A 302 24.98 8.67 -30.04
N GLN A 303 23.80 8.34 -29.54
CA GLN A 303 22.88 9.28 -28.90
C GLN A 303 23.15 9.29 -27.39
N GLU A 304 23.53 10.46 -26.88
CA GLU A 304 23.79 10.65 -25.45
C GLU A 304 23.08 11.89 -24.93
N MET A 305 22.59 11.82 -23.69
CA MET A 305 21.98 12.91 -22.99
C MET A 305 22.69 13.13 -21.65
N GLU A 306 23.02 14.35 -21.31
CA GLU A 306 23.60 14.65 -20.00
C GLU A 306 22.72 14.07 -18.88
N PHE A 307 23.33 13.33 -17.96
CA PHE A 307 22.67 12.62 -16.89
C PHE A 307 23.03 13.21 -15.54
N HIS A 308 22.05 13.81 -14.91
CA HIS A 308 22.14 14.20 -13.51
C HIS A 308 21.56 13.08 -12.63
N ASN A 309 22.34 12.60 -11.66
CA ASN A 309 21.88 11.60 -10.69
C ASN A 309 21.23 12.29 -9.47
N PRO A 310 19.91 12.30 -9.33
CA PRO A 310 19.24 12.98 -8.23
C PRO A 310 19.38 12.25 -6.87
N TRP A 311 19.84 11.00 -6.87
CA TRP A 311 19.92 10.14 -5.68
C TRP A 311 21.28 10.18 -4.97
N GLY A 312 22.25 10.90 -5.51
CA GLY A 312 23.64 10.88 -5.03
C GLY A 312 24.02 12.05 -4.14
N SER A 313 23.25 13.14 -4.14
CA SER A 313 23.68 14.40 -3.53
C SER A 313 23.33 14.53 -2.05
N MET A 314 22.21 13.95 -1.61
CA MET A 314 21.62 14.16 -0.29
C MET A 314 21.31 12.84 0.45
N LEU A 315 21.50 12.85 1.78
CA LEU A 315 21.12 11.72 2.65
C LEU A 315 20.45 12.23 3.92
N TYR A 316 19.35 11.58 4.33
CA TYR A 316 18.65 11.92 5.56
C TYR A 316 19.34 11.28 6.77
N LEU A 317 19.94 12.09 7.60
CA LEU A 317 20.67 11.67 8.80
C LEU A 317 19.78 11.62 10.06
N GLY A 318 18.55 12.16 9.97
CA GLY A 318 17.58 12.11 11.04
C GLY A 318 17.79 13.18 12.13
N PHE A 319 17.40 12.85 13.37
CA PHE A 319 17.51 13.78 14.47
C PHE A 319 18.97 14.16 14.77
N ALA A 320 19.24 15.47 14.83
CA ALA A 320 20.57 16.01 15.09
C ALA A 320 21.18 15.38 16.35
N SER A 321 20.41 15.24 17.43
CA SER A 321 20.87 14.63 18.70
C SER A 321 21.43 13.21 18.56
N ARG A 322 20.98 12.42 17.57
CA ARG A 322 21.49 11.07 17.32
C ARG A 322 22.94 11.06 16.81
N ILE A 323 23.35 12.12 16.14
CA ILE A 323 24.72 12.26 15.60
C ILE A 323 25.76 12.42 16.73
N LEU A 324 25.34 12.73 17.96
CA LEU A 324 26.22 12.70 19.12
C LEU A 324 26.75 11.29 19.44
N SER A 325 26.09 10.24 18.94
CA SER A 325 26.55 8.87 19.12
C SER A 325 27.77 8.56 18.27
N GLY A 326 28.87 8.17 18.88
CA GLY A 326 30.09 7.78 18.16
C GLY A 326 29.88 6.56 17.25
N THR A 327 28.93 5.68 17.55
CA THR A 327 28.57 4.57 16.64
C THR A 327 27.90 5.10 15.40
N TYR A 328 26.98 6.05 15.55
CA TYR A 328 26.31 6.63 14.38
C TYR A 328 27.27 7.47 13.53
N GLN A 329 28.17 8.23 14.16
CA GLN A 329 29.22 8.97 13.43
C GLN A 329 30.06 8.06 12.55
N ARG A 330 30.50 6.89 13.05
CA ARG A 330 31.23 5.89 12.23
C ARG A 330 30.41 5.38 11.06
N GLN A 331 29.12 5.17 11.24
CA GLN A 331 28.23 4.76 10.15
C GLN A 331 28.05 5.88 9.11
N ILE A 332 27.91 7.12 9.54
CA ILE A 332 27.84 8.29 8.63
C ILE A 332 29.15 8.41 7.82
N GLN A 333 30.29 8.28 8.47
CA GLN A 333 31.61 8.29 7.78
C GLN A 333 31.72 7.16 6.76
N PHE A 334 31.28 5.95 7.10
CA PHE A 334 31.25 4.82 6.18
C PHE A 334 30.35 5.12 4.97
N LEU A 335 29.13 5.63 5.18
CA LEU A 335 28.22 6.00 4.10
C LEU A 335 28.80 7.14 3.25
N LYS A 336 29.38 8.18 3.86
CA LYS A 336 30.03 9.28 3.15
C LYS A 336 31.16 8.78 2.26
N HIS A 337 32.02 7.88 2.75
CA HIS A 337 33.12 7.31 1.98
C HIS A 337 32.63 6.51 0.74
N HIS A 338 31.55 5.75 0.88
CA HIS A 338 31.05 4.88 -0.20
C HIS A 338 30.05 5.57 -1.13
N LEU A 339 29.11 6.32 -0.57
CA LEU A 339 28.05 6.98 -1.35
C LEU A 339 28.42 8.41 -1.76
N ASP A 340 29.38 9.03 -1.07
CA ASP A 340 29.95 10.37 -1.38
C ASP A 340 28.88 11.48 -1.48
N PHE A 341 27.79 11.37 -0.72
CA PHE A 341 26.77 12.40 -0.68
C PHE A 341 27.35 13.73 -0.16
N GLN A 342 26.85 14.84 -0.68
CA GLN A 342 27.36 16.17 -0.33
C GLN A 342 26.60 16.82 0.81
N TYR A 343 25.30 16.52 0.93
CA TYR A 343 24.40 17.14 1.90
C TYR A 343 23.85 16.12 2.88
N GLY A 344 23.90 16.46 4.17
CA GLY A 344 23.26 15.68 5.25
C GLY A 344 22.04 16.40 5.79
N CYS A 345 20.85 15.84 5.58
CA CYS A 345 19.60 16.39 6.12
C CYS A 345 19.48 16.04 7.59
N ILE A 346 19.39 17.05 8.45
CA ILE A 346 19.18 16.89 9.90
C ILE A 346 17.95 17.70 10.33
N ASN A 347 17.19 17.12 11.26
CA ASN A 347 16.02 17.74 11.86
C ASN A 347 16.08 17.75 13.39
N GLY A 348 15.03 18.26 14.05
CA GLY A 348 14.95 18.27 15.52
C GLY A 348 15.94 19.21 16.19
N LEU A 349 16.28 20.33 15.56
CA LEU A 349 17.21 21.34 16.13
C LEU A 349 16.68 21.92 17.45
N PHE A 350 15.38 21.98 17.62
CA PHE A 350 14.75 22.52 18.84
C PHE A 350 14.28 21.41 19.78
N SER A 351 14.67 20.15 19.53
CA SER A 351 14.32 19.04 20.41
C SER A 351 15.03 19.17 21.78
N PRO A 352 14.36 18.76 22.87
CA PRO A 352 14.95 18.78 24.21
C PRO A 352 16.27 18.01 24.31
N GLU A 353 16.41 16.92 23.54
CA GLU A 353 17.60 16.07 23.53
C GLU A 353 18.83 16.80 22.99
N LEU A 354 18.63 17.80 22.11
CA LEU A 354 19.73 18.63 21.61
C LEU A 354 20.17 19.68 22.65
N ALA A 355 19.27 20.04 23.56
CA ALA A 355 19.49 21.06 24.59
C ALA A 355 19.97 22.41 24.05
N LEU A 356 19.56 22.78 22.83
CA LEU A 356 19.92 24.06 22.21
C LEU A 356 19.31 25.24 22.97
N ILE A 357 18.07 25.07 23.47
CA ILE A 357 17.38 26.07 24.25
C ILE A 357 17.55 25.72 25.73
N ASP A 358 18.11 26.65 26.50
CA ASP A 358 18.24 26.47 27.96
C ASP A 358 16.87 26.57 28.62
N LEU A 359 16.43 25.47 29.25
CA LEU A 359 15.14 25.41 29.96
C LEU A 359 15.05 26.30 31.18
N THR A 360 16.21 26.74 31.71
CA THR A 360 16.31 27.60 32.89
C THR A 360 16.34 29.09 32.52
N ASN A 361 16.83 29.39 31.32
CA ASN A 361 16.89 30.76 30.79
C ASN A 361 16.66 30.72 29.25
N SER A 362 15.42 30.89 28.87
CA SER A 362 14.99 30.77 27.43
C SER A 362 15.61 31.83 26.52
N GLU A 363 16.21 32.89 27.05
CA GLU A 363 16.91 33.87 26.24
C GLU A 363 18.32 33.44 25.82
N GLN A 364 18.90 32.43 26.47
CA GLN A 364 20.22 31.92 26.16
C GLN A 364 20.14 30.62 25.40
N LEU A 365 20.93 30.51 24.33
CA LEU A 365 21.06 29.29 23.53
C LEU A 365 22.36 28.57 23.93
N ASN A 366 22.26 27.24 24.09
CA ASN A 366 23.42 26.38 24.34
C ASN A 366 23.82 25.68 23.04
N PHE A 367 24.92 26.09 22.47
CA PHE A 367 25.41 25.56 21.20
C PHE A 367 26.30 24.31 21.29
N VAL A 368 26.68 23.86 22.52
CA VAL A 368 27.68 22.80 22.70
C VAL A 368 27.36 21.54 21.87
N ASN A 369 26.15 21.01 21.96
CA ASN A 369 25.76 19.80 21.25
C ASN A 369 25.62 20.07 19.74
N LEU A 370 25.04 21.21 19.37
CA LEU A 370 24.93 21.62 17.97
C LEU A 370 26.31 21.75 17.32
N ASP A 371 27.24 22.37 18.01
CA ASP A 371 28.63 22.50 17.55
C ASP A 371 29.30 21.15 17.32
N HIS A 372 29.20 20.22 18.27
CA HIS A 372 29.76 18.87 18.09
C HIS A 372 29.22 18.18 16.85
N ILE A 373 27.92 18.35 16.56
CA ILE A 373 27.27 17.74 15.39
C ILE A 373 27.74 18.40 14.09
N LEU A 374 27.70 19.73 14.04
CA LEU A 374 28.07 20.49 12.84
C LEU A 374 29.56 20.41 12.54
N ASP A 375 30.42 20.45 13.57
CA ASP A 375 31.88 20.22 13.43
C ASP A 375 32.11 18.86 12.78
N PHE A 376 31.48 17.79 13.31
CA PHE A 376 31.60 16.47 12.73
C PHE A 376 31.17 16.43 11.26
N LEU A 377 30.06 17.06 10.89
CA LEU A 377 29.57 17.07 9.49
C LEU A 377 30.55 17.82 8.60
N VAL A 378 30.94 19.03 8.99
CA VAL A 378 31.84 19.90 8.19
C VAL A 378 33.23 19.26 8.04
N GLU A 379 33.82 18.70 9.12
CA GLU A 379 35.10 18.01 9.07
C GLU A 379 35.09 16.78 8.14
N ASN A 380 33.94 16.14 7.98
CA ASN A 380 33.77 15.03 7.04
C ASN A 380 33.32 15.48 5.63
N GLY A 381 33.33 16.77 5.33
CA GLY A 381 32.93 17.32 4.02
C GLY A 381 31.45 17.11 3.72
N ILE A 382 30.58 17.10 4.75
CA ILE A 382 29.14 17.00 4.63
C ILE A 382 28.52 18.35 4.94
N ARG A 383 27.82 18.94 3.97
CA ARG A 383 27.12 20.21 4.12
C ARG A 383 25.78 19.98 4.80
N PRO A 384 25.47 20.67 5.91
CA PRO A 384 24.18 20.53 6.58
C PRO A 384 23.02 21.02 5.71
N VAL A 385 21.93 20.24 5.72
CA VAL A 385 20.59 20.72 5.37
C VAL A 385 19.82 20.80 6.67
N LEU A 386 19.58 21.99 7.17
CA LEU A 386 18.90 22.25 8.43
C LEU A 386 17.40 22.27 8.20
N VAL A 387 16.72 21.20 8.57
CA VAL A 387 15.25 21.10 8.50
C VAL A 387 14.68 21.70 9.78
N LEU A 388 14.03 22.86 9.61
CA LEU A 388 13.38 23.56 10.72
C LEU A 388 11.96 23.04 10.84
N ASP A 389 11.79 22.05 11.71
CA ASP A 389 10.53 21.41 12.03
C ASP A 389 10.36 21.26 13.55
N ASN A 390 9.19 20.92 13.99
CA ASN A 390 8.90 20.60 15.37
C ASN A 390 8.19 19.25 15.56
N GLN A 391 7.97 18.49 14.50
CA GLN A 391 7.22 17.23 14.64
C GLN A 391 7.63 16.20 13.59
N ILE A 392 7.64 14.95 14.02
CA ILE A 392 7.57 13.77 13.15
C ILE A 392 6.31 13.84 12.30
N SER A 393 6.42 13.50 11.03
CA SER A 393 5.36 13.53 10.01
C SER A 393 4.00 13.08 10.56
N TYR A 394 2.94 13.82 10.23
CA TYR A 394 1.55 13.56 10.62
C TYR A 394 1.03 12.16 10.23
N ILE A 395 1.66 11.53 9.25
CA ILE A 395 1.37 10.17 8.79
C ILE A 395 1.66 9.12 9.89
N LEU A 396 2.53 9.45 10.85
CA LEU A 396 2.98 8.57 11.93
C LEU A 396 2.09 8.59 13.18
N LYS A 397 0.88 9.13 13.12
CA LYS A 397 -0.03 9.21 14.29
C LYS A 397 -0.46 7.88 14.90
N ASN A 398 -0.26 6.76 14.21
CA ASN A 398 -0.45 5.42 14.78
C ASN A 398 0.75 4.93 15.60
N LEU A 399 1.80 5.71 15.65
CA LEU A 399 2.96 5.50 16.50
C LEU A 399 2.91 6.47 17.68
N GLU A 400 1.91 6.33 18.56
CA GLU A 400 1.77 7.12 19.79
C GLU A 400 3.08 7.15 20.59
N GLU A 401 3.86 6.08 20.53
CA GLU A 401 5.16 5.95 21.18
C GLU A 401 6.25 6.87 20.60
N ILE A 402 6.17 7.27 19.33
CA ILE A 402 7.12 8.23 18.72
C ILE A 402 6.74 9.67 19.07
N GLN A 403 5.47 9.93 19.40
CA GLN A 403 5.01 11.26 19.80
C GLN A 403 5.58 11.73 21.15
N GLU A 404 5.92 10.82 22.06
CA GLU A 404 6.53 11.16 23.33
C GLU A 404 7.99 11.60 23.20
N MET A 405 8.67 11.27 22.09
CA MET A 405 10.09 11.61 21.88
C MET A 405 10.34 13.02 21.34
N SER A 406 9.32 13.75 20.89
CA SER A 406 9.50 15.08 20.29
C SER A 406 8.60 16.14 20.89
N THR A 407 8.80 16.49 22.14
CA THR A 407 8.32 17.76 22.68
C THR A 407 9.25 18.88 22.20
N CYS A 408 9.04 19.35 20.97
CA CYS A 408 9.74 20.54 20.51
C CYS A 408 9.12 21.79 21.12
N ARG A 409 9.96 22.80 21.41
CA ARG A 409 9.47 24.08 21.85
C ARG A 409 8.56 24.68 20.78
N ILE A 410 7.40 25.16 21.21
CA ILE A 410 6.52 26.00 20.40
C ILE A 410 6.91 27.45 20.67
N PHE A 411 7.27 28.16 19.61
CA PHE A 411 7.51 29.62 19.70
C PHE A 411 6.18 30.35 19.91
N SER A 412 6.18 31.42 20.73
CA SER A 412 4.97 32.18 21.01
C SER A 412 4.47 32.96 19.78
N ASP A 413 5.43 33.45 18.99
CA ASP A 413 5.16 34.26 17.79
C ASP A 413 6.35 34.18 16.81
N SER A 414 6.17 34.82 15.64
CA SER A 414 7.19 34.90 14.60
C SER A 414 8.42 35.71 14.98
N ASP A 415 8.28 36.69 15.87
CA ASP A 415 9.37 37.54 16.30
C ASP A 415 10.34 36.74 17.20
N GLU A 416 9.83 35.98 18.17
CA GLU A 416 10.65 35.05 18.98
C GLU A 416 11.38 34.03 18.11
N PHE A 417 10.67 33.46 17.10
CA PHE A 417 11.29 32.53 16.15
C PHE A 417 12.43 33.19 15.38
N ASN A 418 12.18 34.34 14.76
CA ASN A 418 13.17 35.08 13.96
C ASN A 418 14.37 35.52 14.78
N GLN A 419 14.18 36.03 16.00
CA GLN A 419 15.28 36.35 16.93
C GLN A 419 16.12 35.13 17.27
N THR A 420 15.48 33.99 17.48
CA THR A 420 16.19 32.73 17.73
C THR A 420 17.02 32.29 16.53
N ILE A 421 16.43 32.36 15.33
CA ILE A 421 17.14 32.06 14.07
C ILE A 421 18.31 33.03 13.88
N GLU A 422 18.14 34.33 14.14
CA GLU A 422 19.23 35.30 14.04
C GLU A 422 20.41 34.96 14.96
N LYS A 423 20.14 34.61 16.22
CA LYS A 423 21.21 34.20 17.17
C LYS A 423 21.92 32.92 16.70
N ILE A 424 21.18 31.94 16.15
CA ILE A 424 21.76 30.73 15.57
C ILE A 424 22.66 31.09 14.39
N LEU A 425 22.18 31.91 13.45
CA LEU A 425 22.97 32.30 12.29
C LEU A 425 24.24 33.08 12.65
N GLU A 426 24.16 33.97 13.63
CA GLU A 426 25.33 34.68 14.12
C GLU A 426 26.37 33.73 14.71
N HIS A 427 25.95 32.77 15.50
CA HIS A 427 26.84 31.74 16.02
C HIS A 427 27.49 30.91 14.91
N LEU A 428 26.68 30.41 13.95
CA LEU A 428 27.18 29.62 12.83
C LEU A 428 28.15 30.37 11.95
N ILE A 429 27.86 31.65 11.64
CA ILE A 429 28.74 32.51 10.85
C ILE A 429 30.05 32.78 11.59
N ASN A 430 29.99 33.04 12.90
CA ASN A 430 31.19 33.29 13.72
C ASN A 430 32.06 32.02 13.81
N ARG A 431 31.48 30.81 13.87
CA ARG A 431 32.23 29.58 13.99
C ARG A 431 32.77 29.06 12.66
N TYR A 432 31.94 29.01 11.62
CA TYR A 432 32.28 28.37 10.33
C TYR A 432 32.64 29.37 9.22
N GLY A 433 32.34 30.64 9.42
CA GLY A 433 32.47 31.66 8.39
C GLY A 433 31.28 31.72 7.43
N SER A 434 30.98 32.93 6.95
CA SER A 434 29.82 33.17 6.07
C SER A 434 29.90 32.38 4.74
N LYS A 435 31.11 32.14 4.20
CA LYS A 435 31.28 31.37 2.95
C LYS A 435 30.91 29.91 3.09
N GLU A 436 31.24 29.29 4.24
CA GLU A 436 30.88 27.91 4.49
C GLU A 436 29.37 27.76 4.73
N VAL A 437 28.81 28.58 5.61
CA VAL A 437 27.36 28.51 5.93
C VAL A 437 26.48 28.85 4.71
N ALA A 438 26.96 29.72 3.78
CA ALA A 438 26.24 30.00 2.55
C ALA A 438 26.12 28.80 1.60
N ASN A 439 26.92 27.76 1.76
CA ASN A 439 26.81 26.50 1.00
C ASN A 439 25.82 25.51 1.63
N TRP A 440 25.31 25.79 2.80
CA TRP A 440 24.31 24.95 3.46
C TRP A 440 22.92 25.19 2.87
N LYS A 441 21.95 24.38 3.25
CA LYS A 441 20.54 24.56 2.87
C LYS A 441 19.68 24.69 4.11
N PHE A 442 18.66 25.53 4.06
CA PHE A 442 17.63 25.64 5.09
C PHE A 442 16.29 25.21 4.51
N VAL A 443 15.57 24.33 5.21
CA VAL A 443 14.25 23.87 4.82
C VAL A 443 13.27 24.23 5.93
N LEU A 444 12.28 25.04 5.61
CA LEU A 444 11.23 25.40 6.53
C LEU A 444 10.04 24.44 6.33
N TRP A 445 9.73 23.66 7.36
CA TRP A 445 8.66 22.69 7.33
C TRP A 445 7.34 23.28 7.80
N TYR A 446 6.30 23.20 6.97
CA TYR A 446 4.98 23.75 7.28
C TYR A 446 3.88 22.68 7.19
N PHE A 447 3.09 22.57 8.24
CA PHE A 447 1.93 21.70 8.26
C PHE A 447 0.70 22.40 7.66
N VAL A 448 0.48 22.20 6.39
CA VAL A 448 -0.63 22.81 5.64
C VAL A 448 -1.99 22.57 6.30
N TYR A 449 -2.21 21.38 6.88
CA TYR A 449 -3.48 21.03 7.52
C TYR A 449 -3.74 21.71 8.85
N LYS A 450 -2.68 21.89 9.63
CA LYS A 450 -2.79 22.61 10.91
C LYS A 450 -2.67 24.11 10.71
N GLN A 451 -2.34 24.53 9.49
CA GLN A 451 -2.08 25.93 9.15
C GLN A 451 -1.09 26.57 10.13
N THR A 452 -0.03 25.84 10.47
CA THR A 452 0.93 26.27 11.46
C THR A 452 2.34 25.87 11.06
N LEU A 453 3.26 26.79 11.33
CA LEU A 453 4.68 26.56 11.31
C LEU A 453 5.13 26.40 12.76
N MET A 454 5.57 25.21 13.17
CA MET A 454 6.04 24.94 14.53
C MET A 454 5.11 25.46 15.65
N GLY A 455 3.79 25.50 15.38
CA GLY A 455 2.84 26.07 16.33
C GLY A 455 2.83 27.59 16.40
N ILE A 456 3.59 28.28 15.56
CA ILE A 456 3.61 29.74 15.49
C ILE A 456 2.28 30.22 14.92
N PRO A 457 1.52 31.07 15.64
CA PRO A 457 0.30 31.65 15.11
C PRO A 457 0.59 32.69 14.04
N GLY A 458 -0.23 32.75 12.99
CA GLY A 458 -0.10 33.75 11.95
C GLY A 458 -0.32 33.24 10.53
N ASN A 459 -0.21 34.13 9.56
CA ASN A 459 -0.28 33.80 8.16
C ASN A 459 1.08 33.21 7.71
N PHE A 460 1.04 32.15 6.93
CA PHE A 460 2.24 31.50 6.43
C PHE A 460 3.18 32.49 5.68
N ASN A 461 2.65 33.33 4.80
CA ASN A 461 3.49 34.25 4.02
C ASN A 461 4.21 35.26 4.91
N ASP A 462 3.57 35.76 5.97
CA ASP A 462 4.21 36.70 6.88
C ASP A 462 5.35 36.03 7.65
N ILE A 463 5.15 34.81 8.14
CA ILE A 463 6.18 34.02 8.84
C ILE A 463 7.32 33.66 7.89
N TRP A 464 6.99 33.22 6.67
CA TRP A 464 7.95 32.89 5.63
C TRP A 464 8.80 34.09 5.24
N ASP A 465 8.17 35.23 4.94
CA ASP A 465 8.86 36.43 4.53
C ASP A 465 9.77 36.96 5.65
N GLY A 466 9.32 36.96 6.90
CA GLY A 466 10.13 37.34 8.07
C GLY A 466 11.35 36.44 8.25
N PHE A 467 11.17 35.11 8.11
CA PHE A 467 12.26 34.15 8.17
C PHE A 467 13.28 34.39 7.05
N ILE A 468 12.82 34.51 5.80
CA ILE A 468 13.73 34.78 4.66
C ILE A 468 14.49 36.08 4.84
N GLU A 469 13.83 37.13 5.29
CA GLU A 469 14.46 38.44 5.52
C GLU A 469 15.54 38.33 6.62
N THR A 470 15.26 37.66 7.70
CA THR A 470 16.21 37.38 8.78
C THR A 470 17.44 36.64 8.26
N VAL A 471 17.24 35.55 7.52
CA VAL A 471 18.35 34.74 7.02
C VAL A 471 19.15 35.50 5.97
N ARG A 472 18.49 36.11 4.97
CA ARG A 472 19.19 36.82 3.87
C ARG A 472 19.90 38.09 4.28
N THR A 473 19.49 38.71 5.37
CA THR A 473 20.23 39.85 5.95
C THR A 473 21.63 39.44 6.37
N LYS A 474 21.83 38.21 6.85
CA LYS A 474 23.12 37.66 7.28
C LYS A 474 23.83 36.87 6.18
N LEU A 475 23.05 36.12 5.38
CA LEU A 475 23.51 35.18 4.35
C LEU A 475 22.74 35.40 3.04
N PRO A 476 23.08 36.40 2.20
CA PRO A 476 22.28 36.76 1.03
C PRO A 476 22.11 35.64 -0.01
N ASN A 477 23.08 34.73 -0.11
CA ASN A 477 23.14 33.70 -1.15
C ASN A 477 22.84 32.28 -0.66
N VAL A 478 22.42 32.11 0.61
CA VAL A 478 22.11 30.79 1.12
C VAL A 478 20.82 30.22 0.49
N SER A 479 20.79 28.94 0.25
CA SER A 479 19.65 28.26 -0.39
C SER A 479 18.56 27.92 0.63
N ILE A 480 17.33 28.42 0.42
CA ILE A 480 16.20 28.27 1.33
C ILE A 480 15.02 27.65 0.59
N GLY A 481 14.47 26.58 1.12
CA GLY A 481 13.32 25.87 0.55
C GLY A 481 12.27 25.44 1.58
N GLY A 482 11.29 24.78 1.12
CA GLY A 482 10.17 24.23 1.89
C GLY A 482 9.07 23.72 0.95
N VAL A 483 8.00 23.20 1.43
CA VAL A 483 7.46 23.03 2.78
C VAL A 483 7.40 21.56 3.24
N GLY A 484 7.73 20.58 2.38
CA GLY A 484 7.90 19.19 2.80
C GLY A 484 6.60 18.41 3.04
N TYR A 485 5.60 18.50 2.17
CA TYR A 485 4.39 17.69 2.33
C TYR A 485 4.25 16.62 1.23
N SER A 486 3.34 15.65 1.46
CA SER A 486 3.05 14.61 0.48
C SER A 486 2.02 15.06 -0.55
N PRO A 487 2.30 14.96 -1.86
CA PRO A 487 1.36 15.34 -2.92
C PRO A 487 0.13 14.42 -3.02
N ALA A 488 0.18 13.24 -2.41
CA ALA A 488 -0.90 12.26 -2.40
C ALA A 488 -2.08 12.63 -1.47
N VAL A 489 -2.00 13.77 -0.76
CA VAL A 489 -2.91 14.13 0.33
C VAL A 489 -3.55 15.50 0.05
N HIS A 490 -4.89 15.62 0.20
CA HIS A 490 -5.66 16.89 0.13
C HIS A 490 -5.30 17.84 -1.03
N ARG A 491 -5.28 17.35 -2.26
CA ARG A 491 -4.87 18.09 -3.46
C ARG A 491 -5.38 19.55 -3.51
N ASN A 492 -6.69 19.79 -3.27
CA ASN A 492 -7.28 21.12 -3.38
C ASN A 492 -6.72 22.11 -2.34
N THR A 493 -6.48 21.65 -1.11
CA THR A 493 -5.86 22.45 -0.05
C THR A 493 -4.44 22.85 -0.44
N ILE A 494 -3.72 21.95 -1.05
CA ILE A 494 -2.34 22.13 -1.47
C ILE A 494 -2.25 23.11 -2.66
N VAL A 495 -3.12 22.97 -3.65
CA VAL A 495 -3.22 23.93 -4.77
C VAL A 495 -3.48 25.35 -4.22
N GLN A 496 -4.43 25.49 -3.27
CA GLN A 496 -4.73 26.78 -2.67
C GLN A 496 -3.55 27.34 -1.84
N PHE A 497 -2.83 26.47 -1.13
CA PHE A 497 -1.63 26.85 -0.41
C PHE A 497 -0.56 27.43 -1.34
N TYR A 498 -0.23 26.74 -2.45
CA TYR A 498 0.74 27.25 -3.41
C TYR A 498 0.27 28.52 -4.14
N LYS A 499 -1.03 28.64 -4.43
CA LYS A 499 -1.59 29.90 -4.93
C LYS A 499 -1.33 31.05 -3.96
N ASN A 500 -1.55 30.84 -2.67
CA ASN A 500 -1.29 31.86 -1.66
C ASN A 500 0.20 32.15 -1.52
N TRP A 501 1.05 31.11 -1.50
CA TRP A 501 2.50 31.25 -1.37
C TRP A 501 3.15 31.96 -2.57
N SER A 502 2.57 31.81 -3.78
CA SER A 502 3.06 32.54 -4.95
C SER A 502 2.98 34.08 -4.82
N HIS A 503 2.23 34.58 -3.84
CA HIS A 503 2.07 36.00 -3.52
C HIS A 503 2.96 36.47 -2.37
N ALA A 504 3.79 35.62 -1.78
CA ALA A 504 4.77 36.00 -0.76
C ALA A 504 5.80 36.98 -1.35
N LYS A 505 6.35 37.84 -0.51
CA LYS A 505 7.40 38.82 -0.89
C LYS A 505 8.64 38.07 -1.40
N TYR A 506 8.96 36.93 -0.78
CA TYR A 506 10.11 36.10 -1.15
C TYR A 506 9.64 34.72 -1.56
N LEU A 507 10.04 34.29 -2.75
CA LEU A 507 9.79 32.90 -3.19
C LEU A 507 10.94 31.99 -2.75
N PRO A 508 10.70 30.68 -2.57
CA PRO A 508 11.74 29.72 -2.21
C PRO A 508 12.75 29.55 -3.36
N ASP A 509 13.97 29.16 -3.02
CA ASP A 509 14.97 28.78 -4.02
C ASP A 509 14.67 27.37 -4.58
N PHE A 510 14.05 26.48 -3.80
CA PHE A 510 13.58 25.16 -4.20
C PHE A 510 12.33 24.76 -3.41
N VAL A 511 11.52 23.90 -4.01
CA VAL A 511 10.32 23.32 -3.36
C VAL A 511 10.66 21.95 -2.81
N THR A 512 10.17 21.62 -1.61
CA THR A 512 10.35 20.29 -1.04
C THR A 512 9.03 19.52 -0.92
N ILE A 513 9.11 18.20 -1.16
CA ILE A 513 8.02 17.26 -0.89
C ILE A 513 8.55 16.05 -0.12
N ASN A 514 7.63 15.29 0.48
CA ASN A 514 7.88 13.93 0.95
C ASN A 514 7.10 12.95 0.10
N SER A 515 7.71 11.83 -0.25
CA SER A 515 7.08 10.80 -1.06
C SER A 515 7.23 9.42 -0.44
N TYR A 516 6.08 8.83 -0.13
CA TYR A 516 5.94 7.47 0.40
C TYR A 516 4.69 6.84 -0.23
N PRO A 517 4.61 5.49 -0.36
CA PRO A 517 3.48 4.82 -0.99
C PRO A 517 2.23 4.80 -0.09
N TYR A 518 1.82 5.96 0.41
CA TYR A 518 0.65 6.12 1.28
C TYR A 518 -0.20 7.30 0.83
N ARG A 519 -1.51 7.16 1.02
CA ARG A 519 -2.48 8.25 0.84
C ARG A 519 -3.34 8.38 2.08
N GLU A 520 -3.99 9.49 2.23
CA GLU A 520 -4.94 9.72 3.32
C GLU A 520 -6.21 8.90 3.13
N ALA A 521 -6.82 8.47 4.25
CA ALA A 521 -8.13 7.84 4.22
C ALA A 521 -9.21 8.89 3.86
N GLU A 522 -10.23 8.47 3.09
CA GLU A 522 -11.31 9.35 2.64
C GLU A 522 -12.16 9.93 3.80
N GLU A 523 -12.08 9.35 5.00
CA GLU A 523 -12.79 9.82 6.19
C GLU A 523 -11.87 10.63 7.10
N PRO A 524 -12.14 11.94 7.34
CA PRO A 524 -11.29 12.81 8.17
C PRO A 524 -11.17 12.39 9.64
N THR A 525 -12.04 11.50 10.10
CA THR A 525 -12.11 11.03 11.49
C THR A 525 -11.23 9.83 11.79
N LYS A 526 -10.77 9.13 10.76
CA LYS A 526 -9.83 7.99 10.88
C LYS A 526 -8.54 8.35 10.13
N MET A 527 -7.56 8.84 10.85
CA MET A 527 -6.25 9.19 10.31
C MET A 527 -5.39 7.93 10.06
N ASN A 528 -5.92 7.02 9.26
CA ASN A 528 -5.18 5.85 8.84
C ASN A 528 -4.63 6.11 7.45
N ALA A 529 -3.31 6.15 7.32
CA ALA A 529 -2.65 6.16 6.03
C ALA A 529 -2.98 4.86 5.30
N ILE A 530 -3.55 4.97 4.09
CA ILE A 530 -3.85 3.83 3.24
C ILE A 530 -2.63 3.57 2.36
N ARG A 531 -2.09 2.36 2.39
CA ARG A 531 -1.02 1.97 1.47
C ARG A 531 -1.48 2.01 0.03
N GLN A 532 -0.65 2.59 -0.82
CA GLN A 532 -0.81 2.55 -2.27
C GLN A 532 -0.01 1.37 -2.85
N ASN A 533 -0.34 0.99 -4.09
CA ASN A 533 0.53 0.11 -4.84
C ASN A 533 1.92 0.77 -4.99
N MET A 534 2.97 0.01 -4.70
CA MET A 534 4.35 0.49 -4.84
C MET A 534 4.76 0.70 -6.30
N ASP A 535 4.11 0.01 -7.24
CA ASP A 535 4.43 0.19 -8.65
C ASP A 535 4.11 1.62 -9.09
N HIS A 536 5.09 2.32 -9.62
CA HIS A 536 5.00 3.69 -10.15
C HIS A 536 4.55 4.78 -9.15
N PHE A 537 4.47 4.50 -7.83
CA PHE A 537 3.94 5.50 -6.88
C PHE A 537 4.76 6.80 -6.91
N PHE A 538 6.09 6.69 -7.01
CA PHE A 538 6.96 7.85 -6.98
C PHE A 538 6.77 8.74 -8.22
N LEU A 539 6.71 8.15 -9.41
CA LEU A 539 6.39 8.90 -10.64
C LEU A 539 5.00 9.55 -10.55
N ASN A 540 4.02 8.85 -9.97
CA ASN A 540 2.68 9.40 -9.75
C ASN A 540 2.69 10.60 -8.80
N ASP A 541 3.47 10.55 -7.71
CA ASP A 541 3.64 11.67 -6.79
C ASP A 541 4.33 12.87 -7.45
N LEU A 542 5.38 12.63 -8.26
CA LEU A 542 6.05 13.69 -9.03
C LEU A 542 5.10 14.33 -10.05
N ASN A 543 4.34 13.54 -10.78
CA ASN A 543 3.31 14.03 -11.70
C ASN A 543 2.23 14.85 -10.97
N ALA A 544 1.84 14.40 -9.77
CA ALA A 544 0.85 15.10 -8.96
C ALA A 544 1.36 16.47 -8.51
N ILE A 545 2.61 16.59 -8.00
CA ILE A 545 3.16 17.87 -7.59
C ILE A 545 3.38 18.81 -8.78
N HIS A 546 3.88 18.33 -9.90
CA HIS A 546 4.02 19.15 -11.11
C HIS A 546 2.67 19.72 -11.57
N SER A 547 1.61 18.89 -11.56
CA SER A 547 0.26 19.32 -11.87
C SER A 547 -0.27 20.36 -10.85
N ILE A 548 -0.01 20.18 -9.56
CA ILE A 548 -0.40 21.11 -8.50
C ILE A 548 0.29 22.48 -8.67
N LEU A 549 1.59 22.48 -8.87
CA LEU A 549 2.37 23.72 -9.09
C LEU A 549 1.92 24.46 -10.34
N SER A 550 1.63 23.74 -11.42
CA SER A 550 1.10 24.30 -12.66
C SER A 550 -0.29 24.93 -12.46
N GLU A 551 -1.22 24.22 -11.80
CA GLU A 551 -2.58 24.72 -11.51
C GLU A 551 -2.56 25.93 -10.56
N ALA A 552 -1.61 25.94 -9.63
CA ALA A 552 -1.38 27.05 -8.73
C ALA A 552 -0.68 28.25 -9.40
N HIS A 553 -0.23 28.13 -10.64
CA HIS A 553 0.64 29.11 -11.34
C HIS A 553 1.90 29.47 -10.52
N PHE A 554 2.41 28.48 -9.76
CA PHE A 554 3.60 28.68 -8.96
C PHE A 554 4.83 28.78 -9.85
N PRO A 555 5.74 29.77 -9.67
CA PRO A 555 6.93 29.91 -10.50
C PRO A 555 7.80 28.65 -10.46
N LYS A 556 8.35 28.26 -11.61
CA LYS A 556 9.21 27.07 -11.70
C LYS A 556 10.39 27.17 -10.73
N ARG A 557 10.59 26.18 -9.91
CA ARG A 557 11.68 26.03 -8.94
C ARG A 557 12.21 24.61 -9.01
N PRO A 558 13.48 24.38 -8.65
CA PRO A 558 13.98 23.03 -8.40
C PRO A 558 13.08 22.28 -7.44
N LEU A 559 12.82 21.02 -7.74
CA LEU A 559 12.02 20.12 -6.91
C LEU A 559 12.96 19.15 -6.15
N VAL A 560 12.90 19.18 -4.84
CA VAL A 560 13.69 18.34 -3.96
C VAL A 560 12.75 17.43 -3.17
N VAL A 561 12.98 16.13 -3.20
CA VAL A 561 12.30 15.21 -2.32
C VAL A 561 13.10 15.08 -1.03
N ASN A 562 12.58 15.69 0.03
CA ASN A 562 13.28 15.79 1.32
C ASN A 562 13.27 14.46 2.07
N GLU A 563 12.24 13.64 1.86
CA GLU A 563 12.13 12.29 2.40
C GLU A 563 11.50 11.36 1.37
N TRP A 564 12.17 10.27 1.06
CA TRP A 564 11.67 9.22 0.19
C TRP A 564 11.99 7.83 0.74
N ASN A 565 10.99 6.95 0.75
CA ASN A 565 11.21 5.52 1.00
C ASN A 565 10.01 4.70 0.48
N LEU A 566 10.20 3.39 0.33
CA LEU A 566 9.13 2.42 0.01
C LEU A 566 8.26 2.07 1.22
N SER A 567 8.66 2.42 2.42
CA SER A 567 7.91 2.26 3.67
C SER A 567 8.48 3.23 4.70
N PHE A 568 7.64 3.77 5.59
CA PHE A 568 8.10 4.48 6.78
C PHE A 568 7.97 3.65 8.06
N ILE A 569 7.42 2.43 7.94
CA ILE A 569 7.26 1.53 9.09
C ILE A 569 8.59 0.88 9.44
N GLN A 570 8.97 1.01 10.70
CA GLN A 570 10.28 0.58 11.21
C GLN A 570 10.35 -0.92 11.56
N ARG A 571 9.25 -1.67 11.41
CA ARG A 571 9.19 -3.11 11.73
C ARG A 571 8.67 -3.95 10.56
N ASN A 572 8.91 -3.51 9.34
CA ASN A 572 8.48 -4.19 8.14
C ASN A 572 9.63 -5.02 7.56
N ALA A 573 9.58 -6.35 7.65
CA ALA A 573 10.64 -7.24 7.17
C ALA A 573 10.98 -7.02 5.68
N PHE A 574 10.07 -6.49 4.88
CA PHE A 574 10.34 -6.08 3.50
C PHE A 574 11.53 -5.11 3.39
N ASN A 575 11.78 -4.28 4.40
CA ASN A 575 12.92 -3.36 4.41
C ASN A 575 14.28 -4.06 4.41
N ASP A 576 14.34 -5.32 4.81
CA ASP A 576 15.55 -6.13 4.88
C ASP A 576 15.67 -7.12 3.70
N MET A 577 14.61 -7.30 2.88
CA MET A 577 14.58 -8.21 1.73
C MET A 577 15.32 -7.62 0.53
N ALA A 578 16.04 -8.46 -0.23
CA ALA A 578 16.73 -8.06 -1.45
C ALA A 578 15.79 -7.40 -2.48
N ALA A 579 14.55 -7.80 -2.51
CA ALA A 579 13.48 -7.21 -3.33
C ALA A 579 13.40 -5.70 -3.24
N LYS A 580 13.65 -5.12 -2.05
CA LYS A 580 13.62 -3.67 -1.87
C LYS A 580 14.61 -2.96 -2.78
N ALA A 581 15.82 -3.51 -2.97
CA ALA A 581 16.81 -2.90 -3.84
C ALA A 581 16.36 -2.88 -5.31
N ALA A 582 15.81 -3.97 -5.81
CA ALA A 582 15.35 -4.06 -7.20
C ALA A 582 14.15 -3.13 -7.47
N ILE A 583 13.17 -3.05 -6.53
CA ILE A 583 12.03 -2.14 -6.63
C ILE A 583 12.50 -0.68 -6.57
N MET A 584 13.46 -0.35 -5.68
CA MET A 584 14.06 0.99 -5.64
C MET A 584 14.67 1.37 -6.98
N LEU A 585 15.51 0.51 -7.58
CA LEU A 585 16.13 0.79 -8.86
C LEU A 585 15.11 1.06 -9.98
N ASN A 586 14.02 0.32 -10.01
CA ASN A 586 12.94 0.59 -10.95
C ASN A 586 12.39 2.02 -10.78
N GLN A 587 12.07 2.42 -9.54
CA GLN A 587 11.59 3.77 -9.25
C GLN A 587 12.62 4.84 -9.58
N MET A 588 13.90 4.57 -9.30
CA MET A 588 15.00 5.50 -9.56
C MET A 588 15.19 5.74 -11.06
N VAL A 589 15.16 4.67 -11.87
CA VAL A 589 15.30 4.76 -13.34
C VAL A 589 14.08 5.45 -13.97
N GLU A 590 12.87 5.14 -13.48
CA GLU A 590 11.64 5.69 -14.01
C GLU A 590 11.54 7.21 -13.81
N THR A 591 12.06 7.73 -12.70
CA THR A 591 11.94 9.15 -12.31
C THR A 591 13.11 10.03 -12.71
N ILE A 592 14.06 9.54 -13.50
CA ILE A 592 15.16 10.36 -14.06
C ILE A 592 14.60 11.53 -14.87
N GLY A 593 15.03 12.75 -14.53
CA GLY A 593 14.61 13.99 -15.20
C GLY A 593 13.32 14.62 -14.63
N GLU A 594 12.63 13.97 -13.72
CA GLU A 594 11.39 14.47 -13.10
C GLU A 594 11.64 15.19 -11.76
N VAL A 595 12.82 15.06 -11.18
CA VAL A 595 13.20 15.61 -9.89
C VAL A 595 14.67 16.02 -9.88
N ASP A 596 15.01 17.09 -9.13
CA ASP A 596 16.38 17.61 -9.09
C ASP A 596 17.23 16.88 -8.03
N ASP A 597 16.71 16.65 -6.82
CA ASP A 597 17.41 15.95 -5.73
C ASP A 597 16.43 15.06 -4.94
N VAL A 598 16.89 13.88 -4.50
CA VAL A 598 16.14 12.98 -3.65
C VAL A 598 16.95 12.57 -2.43
N CYS A 599 16.36 12.73 -1.26
CA CYS A 599 16.94 12.36 0.01
C CYS A 599 16.33 11.02 0.48
N TYR A 600 17.16 9.96 0.52
CA TYR A 600 16.70 8.66 1.04
C TYR A 600 16.47 8.74 2.56
N TRP A 601 15.30 8.38 3.01
CA TRP A 601 14.90 8.33 4.42
C TRP A 601 15.03 6.89 4.97
N HIS A 602 15.96 6.56 5.87
CA HIS A 602 17.04 7.30 6.50
C HIS A 602 18.37 6.53 6.46
N ALA A 603 19.46 7.14 6.94
CA ALA A 603 20.81 6.58 6.85
C ALA A 603 21.02 5.29 7.65
N SER A 604 20.48 5.16 8.85
CA SER A 604 20.78 4.05 9.77
C SER A 604 19.60 3.67 10.65
N ASP A 605 19.47 2.38 10.93
CA ASP A 605 18.48 1.83 11.88
C ASP A 605 18.70 2.32 13.33
N ILE A 606 19.83 2.97 13.65
CA ILE A 606 20.04 3.67 14.93
C ILE A 606 18.98 4.75 15.15
N PHE A 607 18.42 5.31 14.09
CA PHE A 607 17.30 6.26 14.16
C PHE A 607 16.08 5.68 14.89
N ALA A 608 15.81 4.40 14.69
CA ALA A 608 14.70 3.67 15.32
C ALA A 608 15.12 2.81 16.51
N GLY A 609 16.41 2.82 16.85
CA GLY A 609 17.04 1.84 17.75
C GLY A 609 16.54 1.85 19.21
N ASP A 610 15.91 2.94 19.66
CA ASP A 610 15.32 3.00 21.01
C ASP A 610 13.99 2.27 21.13
N MET A 611 13.40 1.96 20.00
CA MET A 611 12.04 1.41 19.91
C MET A 611 12.03 -0.10 19.73
N ASP A 612 13.18 -0.71 19.38
CA ASP A 612 13.21 -2.12 19.03
C ASP A 612 14.31 -2.92 19.73
N ALA A 613 13.96 -4.16 20.00
CA ALA A 613 14.79 -5.08 20.72
C ALA A 613 15.68 -5.90 19.78
N LYS A 614 16.90 -6.14 20.19
CA LYS A 614 17.71 -7.36 20.10
C LYS A 614 17.84 -8.14 18.76
N ARG A 615 17.28 -7.73 17.62
CA ARG A 615 17.49 -8.40 16.33
C ARG A 615 18.47 -7.60 15.48
N ILE A 616 19.37 -8.28 14.79
CA ILE A 616 20.31 -7.64 13.85
C ILE A 616 19.60 -7.00 12.65
N LEU A 617 18.45 -7.55 12.30
CA LEU A 617 17.53 -7.05 11.28
C LEU A 617 16.13 -7.02 11.88
N ASN A 618 15.60 -5.84 12.03
CA ASN A 618 14.30 -5.59 12.68
C ASN A 618 13.24 -5.02 11.72
N GLY A 619 13.57 -4.94 10.42
CA GLY A 619 12.66 -4.36 9.42
C GLY A 619 12.63 -2.84 9.42
N ALA A 620 13.63 -2.15 10.02
CA ALA A 620 13.72 -0.69 9.98
C ALA A 620 14.14 -0.17 8.59
N CYS A 621 14.01 1.13 8.38
CA CYS A 621 14.13 1.74 7.04
C CYS A 621 15.54 2.19 6.65
N GLY A 622 16.54 2.02 7.53
CA GLY A 622 17.90 2.48 7.31
C GLY A 622 18.65 1.81 6.16
N LEU A 623 19.67 2.49 5.64
CA LEU A 623 20.65 1.90 4.70
C LEU A 623 21.55 0.89 5.41
N ILE A 624 21.83 1.14 6.68
CA ILE A 624 22.70 0.31 7.52
C ILE A 624 21.92 -0.05 8.80
N SER A 625 22.03 -1.33 9.23
CA SER A 625 21.47 -1.76 10.50
C SER A 625 22.20 -1.14 11.70
N SER A 626 21.61 -1.25 12.89
CA SER A 626 22.24 -0.76 14.13
C SER A 626 23.64 -1.35 14.37
N ASP A 627 23.86 -2.61 13.98
CA ASP A 627 25.17 -3.31 14.10
C ASP A 627 26.11 -3.02 12.93
N GLY A 628 25.70 -2.19 11.96
CA GLY A 628 26.51 -1.77 10.83
C GLY A 628 26.51 -2.75 9.65
N PHE A 629 25.45 -3.51 9.45
CA PHE A 629 25.26 -4.31 8.24
C PHE A 629 24.66 -3.46 7.12
N CYS A 630 25.23 -3.54 5.92
CA CYS A 630 24.65 -2.91 4.74
C CYS A 630 23.38 -3.65 4.32
N LYS A 631 22.28 -2.92 4.17
CA LYS A 631 20.96 -3.43 3.82
C LYS A 631 20.73 -3.29 2.30
N PRO A 632 19.72 -3.94 1.72
CA PRO A 632 19.47 -3.88 0.28
C PRO A 632 19.40 -2.45 -0.32
N PRO A 633 18.73 -1.46 0.32
CA PRO A 633 18.70 -0.10 -0.21
C PRO A 633 20.09 0.56 -0.33
N TYR A 634 21.04 0.20 0.53
CA TYR A 634 22.42 0.68 0.40
C TYR A 634 23.03 0.26 -0.95
N TYR A 635 22.82 -1.00 -1.35
CA TYR A 635 23.37 -1.53 -2.61
C TYR A 635 22.69 -0.94 -3.84
N ALA A 636 21.40 -0.64 -3.77
CA ALA A 636 20.71 0.08 -4.83
C ALA A 636 21.35 1.46 -5.07
N LEU A 637 21.55 2.25 -4.00
CA LEU A 637 22.20 3.56 -4.09
C LEU A 637 23.67 3.43 -4.54
N LEU A 638 24.42 2.44 -4.01
CA LEU A 638 25.82 2.23 -4.35
C LEU A 638 26.01 1.90 -5.83
N PHE A 639 25.14 1.06 -6.41
CA PHE A 639 25.21 0.69 -7.83
C PHE A 639 24.77 1.86 -8.70
N PHE A 640 23.71 2.55 -8.33
CA PHE A 640 23.21 3.71 -9.09
C PHE A 640 24.22 4.88 -9.11
N LYS A 641 24.97 5.07 -8.03
CA LYS A 641 26.05 6.06 -7.97
C LYS A 641 27.17 5.78 -8.99
N GLN A 642 27.40 4.53 -9.35
CA GLN A 642 28.46 4.12 -10.28
C GLN A 642 28.08 4.27 -11.76
N LEU A 643 26.89 4.80 -12.05
CA LEU A 643 26.51 5.22 -13.39
C LEU A 643 27.31 6.45 -13.84
N HIS A 644 27.53 6.57 -15.15
CA HIS A 644 28.29 7.64 -15.76
C HIS A 644 27.45 8.88 -16.10
N ASN A 645 28.10 9.94 -16.60
CA ASN A 645 27.50 11.26 -16.78
C ASN A 645 26.58 11.39 -18.01
N TYR A 646 26.57 10.44 -18.93
CA TYR A 646 25.70 10.46 -20.10
C TYR A 646 24.77 9.27 -20.11
N LEU A 647 23.46 9.53 -20.11
CA LEU A 647 22.42 8.54 -20.33
C LEU A 647 22.37 8.18 -21.82
N ILE A 648 22.53 6.89 -22.12
CA ILE A 648 22.41 6.33 -23.47
C ILE A 648 21.02 5.77 -23.68
N ALA A 649 20.57 4.89 -22.75
CA ALA A 649 19.25 4.28 -22.81
C ALA A 649 18.75 3.90 -21.42
N ARG A 650 17.44 3.89 -21.26
CA ARG A 650 16.77 3.30 -20.09
C ARG A 650 15.50 2.58 -20.53
N GLY A 651 15.14 1.57 -19.80
CA GLY A 651 13.92 0.81 -20.03
C GLY A 651 13.48 0.05 -18.80
N GLU A 652 12.48 -0.77 -18.95
CA GLU A 652 12.07 -1.69 -17.92
C GLU A 652 13.27 -2.62 -17.62
N HIS A 653 13.69 -2.69 -16.38
CA HIS A 653 14.79 -3.54 -15.89
C HIS A 653 16.23 -3.14 -16.28
N TYR A 654 16.48 -2.04 -16.97
CA TYR A 654 17.85 -1.61 -17.30
C TYR A 654 18.03 -0.10 -17.42
N ILE A 655 19.28 0.32 -17.23
CA ILE A 655 19.80 1.65 -17.62
C ILE A 655 21.22 1.49 -18.14
N VAL A 656 21.55 2.20 -19.21
CA VAL A 656 22.88 2.25 -19.84
C VAL A 656 23.39 3.69 -19.83
N THR A 657 24.58 3.87 -19.28
CA THR A 657 25.25 5.20 -19.25
C THR A 657 26.66 5.08 -19.78
N LYS A 658 27.27 6.21 -20.16
CA LYS A 658 28.60 6.31 -20.76
C LYS A 658 29.36 7.49 -20.16
N ASP A 659 30.70 7.40 -20.09
CA ASP A 659 31.56 8.53 -19.73
C ASP A 659 32.21 9.18 -20.98
N ASP A 660 32.97 10.28 -20.76
CA ASP A 660 33.70 10.97 -21.80
C ASP A 660 34.79 10.14 -22.48
N LEU A 661 35.25 9.06 -21.88
CA LEU A 661 36.28 8.16 -22.40
C LEU A 661 35.70 6.98 -23.20
N GLY A 662 34.37 6.88 -23.27
CA GLY A 662 33.66 5.81 -23.96
C GLY A 662 33.60 4.49 -23.14
N HIS A 663 33.71 4.58 -21.81
CA HIS A 663 33.41 3.46 -20.93
C HIS A 663 31.90 3.44 -20.65
N PHE A 664 31.35 2.25 -20.46
CA PHE A 664 29.90 2.09 -20.18
C PHE A 664 29.68 1.58 -18.75
N ALA A 665 28.59 2.04 -18.16
CA ALA A 665 28.02 1.44 -16.97
C ALA A 665 26.58 1.00 -17.29
N VAL A 666 26.32 -0.30 -17.10
CA VAL A 666 24.99 -0.90 -17.33
C VAL A 666 24.48 -1.45 -16.01
N LEU A 667 23.33 -1.01 -15.59
CA LEU A 667 22.67 -1.49 -14.39
C LEU A 667 21.39 -2.24 -14.79
N LEU A 668 21.31 -3.50 -14.38
CA LEU A 668 20.21 -4.42 -14.63
C LEU A 668 19.53 -4.78 -13.32
N PHE A 669 18.21 -4.98 -13.34
CA PHE A 669 17.48 -5.35 -12.13
C PHE A 669 16.21 -6.15 -12.45
N ASN A 670 15.93 -7.19 -11.64
CA ASN A 670 14.75 -8.03 -11.78
C ASN A 670 13.77 -7.78 -10.62
N ASN A 671 13.09 -6.63 -10.65
CA ASN A 671 12.06 -6.29 -9.67
C ASN A 671 10.77 -7.09 -9.90
N LYS A 672 10.07 -7.39 -8.82
CA LYS A 672 8.76 -8.05 -8.82
C LYS A 672 7.76 -7.18 -8.09
N SER A 673 6.56 -7.10 -8.64
CA SER A 673 5.45 -6.39 -8.01
C SER A 673 4.95 -7.16 -6.80
N LEU A 674 4.68 -6.44 -5.71
CA LEU A 674 4.06 -6.99 -4.52
C LEU A 674 2.61 -7.35 -4.80
N ASN A 675 2.16 -8.46 -4.23
CA ASN A 675 0.79 -8.94 -4.40
C ASN A 675 -0.12 -8.49 -3.24
N TYR A 676 -1.40 -8.87 -3.33
CA TYR A 676 -2.39 -8.50 -2.34
C TYR A 676 -2.06 -8.97 -0.92
N LYS A 677 -1.31 -10.07 -0.73
CA LYS A 677 -0.97 -10.58 0.60
C LYS A 677 -0.08 -9.62 1.38
N TYR A 678 0.76 -8.86 0.68
CA TYR A 678 1.53 -7.80 1.30
C TYR A 678 0.64 -6.63 1.74
N TYR A 679 -0.28 -6.21 0.88
CA TYR A 679 -1.13 -5.04 1.14
C TYR A 679 -2.30 -5.32 2.11
N SER A 680 -2.69 -6.58 2.28
CA SER A 680 -3.80 -6.98 3.16
C SER A 680 -3.43 -7.06 4.64
N LYS A 681 -2.13 -7.11 4.96
CA LYS A 681 -1.62 -7.17 6.33
C LYS A 681 -1.15 -5.78 6.80
N ASP A 682 -1.10 -5.59 8.11
CA ASP A 682 -0.28 -4.52 8.67
C ASP A 682 1.18 -4.76 8.28
N GLU A 683 1.89 -3.71 7.88
CA GLU A 683 3.30 -3.81 7.48
C GLU A 683 4.20 -4.37 8.59
N ALA A 684 3.92 -3.99 9.84
CA ALA A 684 4.63 -4.51 11.00
C ALA A 684 4.43 -6.02 11.22
N GLN A 685 3.44 -6.62 10.54
CA GLN A 685 3.18 -8.07 10.55
C GLN A 685 3.80 -8.79 9.34
N THR A 686 4.57 -8.09 8.52
CA THR A 686 5.34 -8.73 7.45
C THR A 686 6.53 -9.43 8.05
N HIS A 687 6.60 -10.75 7.89
CA HIS A 687 7.67 -11.60 8.38
C HIS A 687 8.61 -12.03 7.27
N ILE A 688 9.82 -12.43 7.63
CA ILE A 688 10.84 -12.94 6.70
C ILE A 688 10.30 -14.13 5.89
N ASP A 689 9.53 -15.02 6.52
CA ASP A 689 8.94 -16.20 5.87
C ASP A 689 7.84 -15.85 4.84
N ASP A 690 7.46 -14.62 4.74
CA ASP A 690 6.46 -14.16 3.76
C ASP A 690 7.08 -13.87 2.39
N GLU A 691 8.41 -13.77 2.26
CA GLU A 691 9.09 -13.38 1.02
C GLU A 691 8.60 -14.15 -0.20
N GLN A 692 8.50 -15.47 -0.11
CA GLN A 692 8.00 -16.33 -1.19
C GLN A 692 6.50 -16.19 -1.47
N LYS A 693 5.75 -15.44 -0.66
CA LYS A 693 4.28 -15.37 -0.74
C LYS A 693 3.76 -14.02 -1.16
N ILE A 694 4.56 -12.95 -1.01
CA ILE A 694 4.11 -11.56 -1.18
C ILE A 694 4.37 -10.97 -2.56
N PHE A 695 4.99 -11.72 -3.48
CA PHE A 695 5.24 -11.29 -4.85
C PHE A 695 4.33 -11.98 -5.85
N ASN A 696 4.06 -11.31 -6.99
CA ASN A 696 3.16 -11.81 -8.04
C ASN A 696 3.75 -12.98 -8.82
N ASN A 697 5.07 -13.00 -9.03
CA ASN A 697 5.79 -14.05 -9.71
C ASN A 697 7.24 -14.14 -9.22
N HIS A 698 7.93 -15.23 -9.57
CA HIS A 698 9.32 -15.53 -9.20
C HIS A 698 10.17 -15.85 -10.44
N ASP A 699 9.77 -15.32 -11.61
CA ASP A 699 10.41 -15.67 -12.88
C ASP A 699 11.81 -15.04 -12.95
N ALA A 700 12.77 -15.77 -13.53
CA ALA A 700 14.04 -15.21 -13.92
C ALA A 700 13.84 -14.21 -15.09
N LEU A 701 14.73 -13.27 -15.24
CA LEU A 701 14.81 -12.32 -16.35
C LEU A 701 16.03 -12.64 -17.21
N GLU A 702 15.79 -13.05 -18.44
CA GLU A 702 16.84 -13.13 -19.46
C GLU A 702 16.85 -11.81 -20.24
N ILE A 703 17.88 -11.02 -20.09
CA ILE A 703 18.01 -9.73 -20.75
C ILE A 703 19.14 -9.73 -21.75
N THR A 704 18.85 -9.29 -22.97
CA THR A 704 19.80 -9.13 -24.06
C THR A 704 19.83 -7.67 -24.48
N LEU A 705 20.98 -7.01 -24.32
CA LEU A 705 21.20 -5.66 -24.81
C LEU A 705 22.21 -5.71 -25.95
N VAL A 706 21.83 -5.13 -27.09
CA VAL A 706 22.69 -4.98 -28.26
C VAL A 706 23.08 -3.52 -28.38
N LEU A 707 24.31 -3.19 -27.98
CA LEU A 707 24.83 -1.85 -28.04
C LEU A 707 25.54 -1.63 -29.39
N HIS A 708 24.99 -0.73 -30.20
CA HIS A 708 25.56 -0.34 -31.50
C HIS A 708 26.46 0.90 -31.37
N GLU A 709 27.31 1.15 -32.34
CA GLU A 709 28.29 2.25 -32.39
C GLU A 709 29.29 2.22 -31.21
N VAL A 710 29.68 1.00 -30.82
CA VAL A 710 30.70 0.73 -29.80
C VAL A 710 32.06 0.50 -30.52
N ALA A 711 33.13 1.13 -30.04
CA ALA A 711 34.44 1.01 -30.67
C ALA A 711 34.96 -0.45 -30.69
N ASN A 712 35.55 -0.87 -31.80
CA ASN A 712 36.13 -2.19 -31.95
C ASN A 712 37.44 -2.31 -31.15
N ARG A 713 37.35 -2.91 -29.98
CA ARG A 713 38.49 -3.19 -29.08
C ARG A 713 38.13 -4.29 -28.07
N ASN A 714 39.09 -4.72 -27.27
CA ASN A 714 38.86 -5.52 -26.11
C ASN A 714 38.33 -4.66 -24.97
N TYR A 715 37.21 -5.08 -24.38
CA TYR A 715 36.63 -4.45 -23.20
C TYR A 715 36.78 -5.36 -21.99
N GLN A 716 37.18 -4.80 -20.87
CA GLN A 716 37.12 -5.45 -19.55
C GLN A 716 35.75 -5.19 -18.95
N ILE A 717 35.02 -6.24 -18.62
CA ILE A 717 33.72 -6.14 -17.95
C ILE A 717 33.88 -6.57 -16.50
N ARG A 718 33.59 -5.66 -15.58
CA ARG A 718 33.51 -5.95 -14.15
C ARG A 718 32.05 -6.06 -13.75
N LYS A 719 31.61 -7.25 -13.41
CA LYS A 719 30.25 -7.56 -12.99
C LYS A 719 30.17 -7.56 -11.46
N GLN A 720 29.16 -6.89 -10.92
CA GLN A 720 28.80 -6.94 -9.51
C GLN A 720 27.32 -7.36 -9.42
N LEU A 721 27.06 -8.46 -8.72
CA LEU A 721 25.71 -9.03 -8.56
C LEU A 721 25.33 -9.03 -7.09
N PHE A 722 24.17 -8.42 -6.77
CA PHE A 722 23.57 -8.45 -5.44
C PHE A 722 22.16 -9.05 -5.53
N GLY A 723 21.81 -9.88 -4.55
CA GLY A 723 20.48 -10.51 -4.47
C GLY A 723 20.41 -11.56 -3.38
N PRO A 724 19.35 -12.37 -3.34
CA PRO A 724 19.10 -13.34 -2.27
C PRO A 724 20.26 -14.30 -2.00
N ASN A 725 20.98 -14.74 -3.03
CA ASN A 725 22.14 -15.64 -2.88
C ASN A 725 23.49 -14.93 -3.03
N HIS A 726 23.50 -13.61 -3.21
CA HIS A 726 24.67 -12.84 -3.60
C HIS A 726 24.80 -11.57 -2.76
N GLY A 727 25.05 -11.73 -1.44
CA GLY A 727 25.40 -10.65 -0.55
C GLY A 727 24.23 -10.03 0.22
N SER A 728 23.03 -10.59 0.16
CA SER A 728 21.92 -10.19 1.03
C SER A 728 22.20 -10.63 2.47
N ILE A 729 22.21 -9.67 3.39
CA ILE A 729 22.44 -9.94 4.82
C ILE A 729 21.34 -10.81 5.41
N LEU A 730 20.09 -10.62 4.98
CA LEU A 730 18.95 -11.40 5.44
C LEU A 730 19.15 -12.88 5.15
N ASP A 731 19.53 -13.21 3.92
CA ASP A 731 19.73 -14.59 3.50
C ASP A 731 20.92 -15.24 4.21
N GLU A 732 22.02 -14.50 4.41
CA GLU A 732 23.17 -15.01 5.15
C GLU A 732 22.83 -15.23 6.65
N TRP A 733 22.02 -14.38 7.25
CA TRP A 733 21.54 -14.56 8.61
C TRP A 733 20.58 -15.74 8.72
N GLN A 734 19.69 -15.95 7.75
CA GLN A 734 18.82 -17.13 7.70
C GLN A 734 19.63 -18.42 7.62
N ARG A 735 20.73 -18.44 6.88
CA ARG A 735 21.66 -19.60 6.80
C ARG A 735 22.33 -19.91 8.14
N LEU A 736 22.50 -18.92 9.01
CA LEU A 736 22.97 -19.11 10.39
C LEU A 736 21.86 -19.50 11.37
N GLY A 737 20.61 -19.74 10.90
CA GLY A 737 19.50 -20.16 11.74
C GLY A 737 18.76 -19.02 12.42
N THR A 738 18.93 -17.77 11.98
CA THR A 738 18.28 -16.57 12.54
C THR A 738 18.52 -16.37 14.04
N GLU A 739 19.73 -16.70 14.50
CA GLU A 739 20.13 -16.50 15.90
C GLU A 739 19.95 -15.04 16.31
N LEU A 740 19.37 -14.82 17.50
CA LEU A 740 19.06 -13.48 18.01
C LEU A 740 20.27 -12.82 18.67
N GLU A 741 21.15 -13.61 19.26
CA GLU A 741 22.35 -13.13 19.95
C GLU A 741 23.59 -13.64 19.18
N LEU A 742 24.20 -12.76 18.41
CA LEU A 742 25.41 -13.06 17.67
C LEU A 742 26.68 -12.66 18.44
N THR A 743 27.68 -13.50 18.36
CA THR A 743 29.03 -13.16 18.82
C THR A 743 29.68 -12.14 17.89
N LEU A 744 30.74 -11.46 18.35
CA LEU A 744 31.52 -10.52 17.52
C LEU A 744 32.14 -11.20 16.29
N ASP A 745 32.49 -12.48 16.38
CA ASP A 745 33.03 -13.28 15.28
C ASP A 745 31.93 -13.56 14.21
N GLU A 746 30.71 -13.90 14.64
CA GLU A 746 29.56 -14.10 13.75
C GLU A 746 29.14 -12.79 13.06
N ILE A 747 29.12 -11.68 13.77
CA ILE A 747 28.90 -10.35 13.21
C ILE A 747 29.97 -10.06 12.14
N SER A 748 31.22 -10.33 12.44
CA SER A 748 32.35 -10.13 11.51
C SER A 748 32.26 -11.08 10.29
N TYR A 749 31.84 -12.31 10.52
CA TYR A 749 31.57 -13.29 9.46
C TYR A 749 30.47 -12.80 8.51
N LEU A 750 29.30 -12.44 9.04
CA LEU A 750 28.17 -11.92 8.28
C LEU A 750 28.55 -10.67 7.45
N LYS A 751 29.29 -9.71 8.05
CA LYS A 751 29.78 -8.52 7.33
C LYS A 751 30.66 -8.88 6.11
N ARG A 752 31.47 -9.92 6.21
CA ARG A 752 32.32 -10.39 5.10
C ARG A 752 31.53 -11.16 4.04
N LYS A 753 30.43 -11.82 4.42
CA LYS A 753 29.56 -12.58 3.52
C LYS A 753 28.52 -11.71 2.83
N SER A 754 28.08 -10.64 3.48
CA SER A 754 27.05 -9.76 2.95
C SER A 754 27.64 -8.70 2.01
N ILE A 755 28.37 -9.17 0.98
CA ILE A 755 28.94 -8.34 -0.09
C ILE A 755 28.52 -8.88 -1.45
N PRO A 756 28.28 -8.03 -2.46
CA PRO A 756 27.93 -8.47 -3.81
C PRO A 756 28.97 -9.39 -4.40
N TYR A 757 28.50 -10.41 -5.14
CA TYR A 757 29.38 -11.27 -5.92
C TYR A 757 30.05 -10.48 -7.02
N ARG A 758 31.34 -10.74 -7.31
CA ARG A 758 32.11 -10.06 -8.34
C ARG A 758 32.73 -11.05 -9.33
N LYS A 759 32.67 -10.70 -10.61
CA LYS A 759 33.28 -11.46 -11.72
C LYS A 759 33.86 -10.46 -12.72
N ASN A 760 35.05 -10.80 -13.25
CA ASN A 760 35.66 -10.06 -14.34
C ASN A 760 35.73 -10.95 -15.58
N GLU A 761 35.46 -10.36 -16.74
CA GLU A 761 35.56 -11.05 -18.04
C GLU A 761 36.05 -10.07 -19.12
N THR A 762 36.54 -10.57 -20.23
CA THR A 762 36.99 -9.77 -21.37
C THR A 762 36.13 -10.12 -22.57
N ILE A 763 35.63 -9.11 -23.27
CA ILE A 763 34.84 -9.29 -24.49
C ILE A 763 35.54 -8.52 -25.62
N LEU A 764 35.77 -9.18 -26.79
CA LEU A 764 36.19 -8.52 -28.01
C LEU A 764 34.96 -8.00 -28.74
N VAL A 765 34.93 -6.69 -29.00
CA VAL A 765 33.90 -6.04 -29.81
C VAL A 765 34.37 -6.03 -31.27
N GLU A 766 33.57 -6.59 -32.17
CA GLU A 766 33.72 -6.57 -33.61
C GLU A 766 32.47 -6.00 -34.27
N ASN A 767 32.58 -5.40 -35.44
CA ASN A 767 31.47 -4.76 -36.17
C ASN A 767 30.73 -3.69 -35.40
N ASN A 768 31.44 -2.92 -34.54
CA ASN A 768 30.90 -1.84 -33.72
C ASN A 768 29.68 -2.24 -32.86
N THR A 769 29.57 -3.53 -32.47
CA THR A 769 28.45 -4.04 -31.73
C THR A 769 28.91 -4.81 -30.52
N LEU A 770 28.43 -4.41 -29.33
CA LEU A 770 28.63 -5.12 -28.07
C LEU A 770 27.33 -5.83 -27.67
N LEU A 771 27.40 -7.17 -27.58
CA LEU A 771 26.28 -7.97 -27.11
C LEU A 771 26.44 -8.32 -25.63
N LEU A 772 25.48 -7.94 -24.84
CA LEU A 772 25.36 -8.28 -23.41
C LEU A 772 24.17 -9.20 -23.20
N GLN A 773 24.43 -10.40 -22.67
CA GLN A 773 23.40 -11.39 -22.36
C GLN A 773 23.55 -11.81 -20.89
N GLU A 774 22.54 -11.50 -20.09
CA GLU A 774 22.55 -11.78 -18.66
C GLU A 774 21.24 -12.44 -18.22
N VAL A 775 21.34 -13.24 -17.17
CA VAL A 775 20.20 -13.86 -16.50
C VAL A 775 20.20 -13.38 -15.05
N LEU A 776 19.13 -12.71 -14.65
CA LEU A 776 18.91 -12.30 -13.27
C LEU A 776 17.78 -13.15 -12.68
N HIS A 777 18.05 -13.79 -11.54
CA HIS A 777 17.00 -14.40 -10.75
C HIS A 777 16.13 -13.32 -10.08
N GLU A 778 15.05 -13.72 -9.45
CA GLU A 778 14.15 -12.78 -8.75
C GLU A 778 14.92 -11.90 -7.76
N HIS A 779 14.61 -10.61 -7.74
CA HIS A 779 15.19 -9.62 -6.82
C HIS A 779 16.70 -9.38 -6.97
N GLU A 780 17.34 -9.93 -8.00
CA GLU A 780 18.74 -9.62 -8.28
C GLU A 780 18.88 -8.27 -8.97
N ILE A 781 19.97 -7.59 -8.63
CA ILE A 781 20.45 -6.38 -9.29
C ILE A 781 21.91 -6.60 -9.72
N MET A 782 22.27 -6.16 -10.92
CA MET A 782 23.60 -6.37 -11.49
C MET A 782 24.15 -5.07 -12.08
N LEU A 783 25.37 -4.71 -11.69
CA LEU A 783 26.12 -3.63 -12.30
C LEU A 783 27.24 -4.18 -13.18
N LEU A 784 27.30 -3.75 -14.43
CA LEU A 784 28.35 -4.01 -15.39
C LEU A 784 29.12 -2.72 -15.63
N GLN A 785 30.41 -2.70 -15.28
CA GLN A 785 31.32 -1.61 -15.64
C GLN A 785 32.19 -2.11 -16.78
N ILE A 786 32.24 -1.41 -17.91
CA ILE A 786 32.78 -1.82 -19.19
C ILE A 786 33.81 -0.80 -19.64
N ASP A 787 35.11 -1.12 -19.43
CA ASP A 787 36.25 -0.24 -19.66
C ASP A 787 37.07 -0.62 -20.90
#